data_58ad7d7348cdf6c7f2dc7f337fdee0df
#
_entry.id   58ad7d7348cdf6c7f2dc7f337fdee0df
#
_cell.length_a   1.000
_cell.length_b   1.000
_cell.length_c   1.000
_cell.angle_alpha   90.00
_cell.angle_beta   90.00
_cell.angle_gamma   90.00
#
_symmetry.space_group_name_H-M   'P 1'
#
loop_
_entity.id
_entity.type
_entity.pdbx_description
1 polymer ?
#
loop_
_entity_poly.entity_id
_entity_poly.type
_entity_poly.pdbx_seq_one_letter_code
_entity_poly.pdbx_strand_id
1 'polypeptide(L)'
;MKQKEHIERHIATHTVHSAEDRSAVSFLESVLNPGGRICTSFSSDDKWSNHDGFFEYVSNPDISKSPKQNFIVQIKGTHNFSEKNGVVSYCLKSLSFPAFIAKEVTADPGILFVVLNPDIREGQRIFWKAMSKSFLSDIDFEKESKIIKFSPEDEIKNTDESIELFCEKLNGIIDTHLFLNKLNSDDLEQEDALNIIEYQCNEISCFIEDLHDSPQYRDEVSRRIVRDLNDLCYATLILNAYKNGYTNVSEKLAWEVSQLRVDTRYLCNFLRGLKYINRRIPKEGQAERLMLKYYNYLWEIRRFMRENYNKSILENLEKFPLDLDTVDSEYYEKVAKQIENIDLTKRNVRVSRYYVHKITPFFVNGERYYEITLQLAGVYSTKYNRVTVYSKMTITTYYSIQIAYTETELELWGIRNNIKVLNDWKVAIDPTCLNKLSKMLMKHTKINRNYQEYVNLMEFLTETGMNLFELINMRKERFSQIYNRVFGTTNTHDFGDVLIQIRREYSKSSCKVGKNTIGYAMLHMRDEILEDLLPNKFYPKRISEKLFVSSRCYPFEKNPMIANLVGTKTSKKDKESIIELLDDSKVVSLVQPYMTIDNLISETGELLFKKSEIGSDAVIENYNTSLDDWERDKGYFIIEKEGLVTIASYYDTTINILKRLLQLTHNVSLDRQEENERFIKNCGIKFDDIDKKIALKHLFVNSNIMLIYGAAGTGKTTLINYISRMFGNARKLYLTKTHTALQNVIRSLDKNIDNCDFEIIDSITRSNSAVIHDIVFIDECSTIDNRTMELLLGKISNDALIVMSGDIYQIESIDFGNWFFYAKDIVKAKGASIELSSTWRTEKEELKGLWKAVREKSTIVTEMLSMEGPFSENLGENIFHLDEDEVVLCLNYDGKFGLNNMNQYFQNANTNSKAFSWEEWSYKIGDRIIFTNTRRSTLLYNNLKGTIINISYAKKSIIFEIEVKAFLTEC
;
A
#
# COMPACT_ATOMS: atom_id res chain seq x y z
N MET A 1 11.59 -17.76 5.70
CA MET A 1 12.55 -18.33 6.68
C MET A 1 11.92 -18.52 8.05
N LYS A 2 11.25 -17.54 8.67
CA LYS A 2 10.53 -17.69 9.95
C LYS A 2 9.53 -18.86 9.94
N GLN A 3 8.74 -18.98 8.90
CA GLN A 3 7.79 -20.10 8.79
C GLN A 3 8.48 -21.48 8.77
N LYS A 4 9.67 -21.57 8.19
CA LYS A 4 10.49 -22.81 8.25
C LYS A 4 11.00 -23.11 9.65
N GLU A 5 11.45 -22.14 10.42
CA GLU A 5 11.92 -22.33 11.79
C GLU A 5 10.77 -22.69 12.73
N HIS A 6 9.60 -22.04 12.57
CA HIS A 6 8.40 -22.39 13.35
C HIS A 6 7.88 -23.78 12.99
N ILE A 7 7.90 -24.15 11.71
CA ILE A 7 7.58 -25.50 11.27
C ILE A 7 8.56 -26.51 11.86
N GLU A 8 9.88 -26.22 11.82
CA GLU A 8 10.91 -27.14 12.31
C GLU A 8 10.80 -27.42 13.81
N ARG A 9 10.41 -26.47 14.64
CA ARG A 9 10.24 -26.68 16.08
C ARG A 9 9.09 -27.62 16.44
N HIS A 10 8.09 -27.78 15.55
CA HIS A 10 6.96 -28.69 15.78
C HIS A 10 7.25 -30.14 15.35
N ILE A 11 8.33 -30.37 14.59
CA ILE A 11 8.68 -31.71 14.15
C ILE A 11 9.17 -32.51 15.35
N ALA A 12 8.39 -33.53 15.73
CA ALA A 12 8.69 -34.38 16.85
C ALA A 12 9.69 -35.49 16.49
N THR A 13 10.48 -35.91 17.44
CA THR A 13 11.34 -37.13 17.32
C THR A 13 10.54 -38.40 17.54
N HIS A 14 9.48 -38.33 18.35
CA HIS A 14 8.55 -39.42 18.61
C HIS A 14 7.14 -38.92 18.87
N THR A 15 6.12 -39.66 18.40
CA THR A 15 4.71 -39.43 18.73
C THR A 15 4.23 -40.46 19.72
N VAL A 16 3.47 -40.08 20.74
CA VAL A 16 2.90 -40.99 21.73
C VAL A 16 1.42 -41.21 21.43
N HIS A 17 1.02 -42.45 21.19
CA HIS A 17 -0.37 -42.80 20.98
C HIS A 17 -1.14 -42.95 22.29
N SER A 18 -2.29 -42.29 22.36
CA SER A 18 -3.26 -42.49 23.44
C SER A 18 -4.02 -43.82 23.24
N ALA A 19 -4.70 -44.31 24.30
CA ALA A 19 -5.60 -45.45 24.16
C ALA A 19 -6.75 -45.19 23.16
N GLU A 20 -7.21 -43.93 23.09
CA GLU A 20 -8.22 -43.47 22.14
C GLU A 20 -7.71 -43.52 20.69
N ASP A 21 -6.43 -43.17 20.45
CA ASP A 21 -5.82 -43.22 19.12
C ASP A 21 -5.71 -44.68 18.63
N ARG A 22 -5.39 -45.64 19.50
CA ARG A 22 -5.33 -47.09 19.13
C ARG A 22 -6.72 -47.64 18.75
N SER A 23 -7.76 -47.28 19.48
CA SER A 23 -9.14 -47.65 19.14
C SER A 23 -9.59 -47.03 17.83
N ALA A 24 -9.16 -45.76 17.57
CA ALA A 24 -9.43 -45.05 16.34
C ALA A 24 -8.78 -45.74 15.12
N VAL A 25 -7.55 -46.20 15.23
CA VAL A 25 -6.85 -46.95 14.16
C VAL A 25 -7.65 -48.19 13.78
N SER A 26 -8.01 -49.05 14.76
CA SER A 26 -8.76 -50.27 14.47
C SER A 26 -10.13 -50.05 13.84
N PHE A 27 -10.82 -48.99 14.27
CA PHE A 27 -12.11 -48.64 13.68
C PHE A 27 -11.94 -48.10 12.25
N LEU A 28 -10.98 -47.20 12.00
CA LEU A 28 -10.70 -46.64 10.68
C LEU A 28 -10.33 -47.75 9.67
N GLU A 29 -9.48 -48.72 10.06
CA GLU A 29 -9.11 -49.86 9.22
C GLU A 29 -10.33 -50.73 8.86
N SER A 30 -11.24 -50.94 9.81
CA SER A 30 -12.45 -51.72 9.59
C SER A 30 -13.42 -51.06 8.56
N VAL A 31 -13.36 -49.76 8.40
CA VAL A 31 -14.18 -49.02 7.47
C VAL A 31 -13.51 -48.88 6.10
N LEU A 32 -12.21 -48.63 6.03
CA LEU A 32 -11.52 -48.33 4.77
C LEU A 32 -11.10 -49.59 3.96
N ASN A 33 -10.74 -50.68 4.60
CA ASN A 33 -10.18 -51.86 3.92
C ASN A 33 -11.18 -52.75 3.13
N PRO A 34 -12.48 -52.86 3.46
CA PRO A 34 -13.37 -53.87 2.86
C PRO A 34 -13.50 -53.78 1.34
N GLY A 35 -13.41 -52.62 0.75
CA GLY A 35 -13.58 -52.40 -0.70
C GLY A 35 -12.34 -52.67 -1.57
N GLY A 36 -11.18 -53.03 -0.96
CA GLY A 36 -9.93 -53.29 -1.68
C GLY A 36 -9.31 -52.12 -2.46
N ARG A 37 -9.92 -50.94 -2.41
CA ARG A 37 -9.38 -49.70 -3.01
C ARG A 37 -8.37 -49.00 -2.12
N ILE A 38 -8.45 -49.17 -0.81
CA ILE A 38 -7.58 -48.58 0.17
C ILE A 38 -6.93 -49.72 0.95
N CYS A 39 -5.62 -49.82 0.92
CA CYS A 39 -4.83 -50.79 1.65
C CYS A 39 -4.07 -50.06 2.75
N THR A 40 -4.51 -50.20 3.98
CA THR A 40 -3.96 -49.51 5.15
C THR A 40 -2.72 -50.22 5.70
N SER A 41 -1.76 -49.44 6.15
CA SER A 41 -0.57 -49.81 6.89
C SER A 41 -0.38 -48.86 8.06
N PHE A 42 -1.33 -48.90 9.00
CA PHE A 42 -1.31 -48.03 10.16
C PHE A 42 -0.58 -48.68 11.32
N SER A 43 0.02 -47.93 12.20
CA SER A 43 0.65 -48.41 13.40
C SER A 43 -0.17 -48.01 14.62
N SER A 44 -0.48 -49.03 15.44
CA SER A 44 -1.02 -48.80 16.78
C SER A 44 0.07 -48.51 17.82
N ASP A 45 1.34 -48.65 17.44
CA ASP A 45 2.51 -48.41 18.27
C ASP A 45 3.36 -47.28 17.67
N ASP A 46 4.16 -46.60 18.49
CA ASP A 46 4.99 -45.46 18.12
C ASP A 46 6.17 -45.83 17.20
N LYS A 47 5.90 -46.22 15.95
CA LYS A 47 6.95 -46.68 15.00
C LYS A 47 7.52 -45.53 14.15
N TRP A 48 6.76 -44.51 13.88
CA TRP A 48 7.18 -43.39 13.04
C TRP A 48 7.06 -42.07 13.76
N SER A 49 8.01 -41.21 13.52
CA SER A 49 7.93 -39.82 13.99
C SER A 49 7.01 -38.98 13.10
N ASN A 50 6.13 -38.17 13.70
CA ASN A 50 5.23 -37.24 13.07
C ASN A 50 4.02 -37.79 12.27
N HIS A 51 3.87 -39.11 12.08
CA HIS A 51 2.71 -39.73 11.43
C HIS A 51 2.41 -41.10 11.97
N ASP A 52 1.22 -41.62 11.72
CA ASP A 52 0.73 -42.87 12.28
C ASP A 52 0.72 -44.02 11.25
N GLY A 53 1.22 -43.77 10.04
CA GLY A 53 1.30 -44.78 9.00
C GLY A 53 1.02 -44.21 7.61
N PHE A 54 0.66 -45.08 6.69
CA PHE A 54 0.27 -44.75 5.34
C PHE A 54 -0.82 -45.69 4.85
N PHE A 55 -1.50 -45.31 3.77
CA PHE A 55 -2.31 -46.21 2.99
C PHE A 55 -2.00 -46.09 1.50
N GLU A 56 -2.17 -47.20 0.80
CA GLU A 56 -2.06 -47.28 -0.63
C GLU A 56 -3.45 -47.16 -1.25
N TYR A 57 -3.60 -46.29 -2.22
CA TYR A 57 -4.85 -46.13 -2.95
C TYR A 57 -4.76 -46.71 -4.35
N VAL A 58 -5.74 -47.57 -4.68
CA VAL A 58 -5.90 -48.26 -5.95
C VAL A 58 -7.17 -47.74 -6.61
N SER A 59 -7.04 -47.10 -7.77
CA SER A 59 -8.20 -46.45 -8.43
C SER A 59 -9.28 -47.46 -8.90
N ASN A 60 -8.86 -48.58 -9.43
CA ASN A 60 -9.75 -49.67 -9.81
C ASN A 60 -9.06 -51.07 -9.59
N PRO A 61 -9.38 -51.76 -8.49
CA PRO A 61 -8.75 -53.05 -8.16
C PRO A 61 -9.08 -54.18 -9.13
N ASP A 62 -10.16 -54.07 -9.92
CA ASP A 62 -10.55 -55.06 -10.94
C ASP A 62 -9.67 -54.98 -12.20
N ILE A 63 -9.12 -53.77 -12.48
CA ILE A 63 -8.28 -53.53 -13.66
C ILE A 63 -6.80 -53.62 -13.31
N SER A 64 -6.36 -53.04 -12.21
CA SER A 64 -4.98 -53.04 -11.79
C SER A 64 -4.86 -53.10 -10.25
N LYS A 65 -3.99 -53.98 -9.77
CA LYS A 65 -3.65 -54.09 -8.33
C LYS A 65 -2.49 -53.17 -7.93
N SER A 66 -1.92 -52.42 -8.88
CA SER A 66 -0.85 -51.47 -8.56
C SER A 66 -1.42 -50.23 -7.90
N PRO A 67 -0.84 -49.77 -6.79
CA PRO A 67 -1.26 -48.54 -6.13
C PRO A 67 -1.04 -47.34 -7.07
N LYS A 68 -2.03 -46.46 -7.12
CA LYS A 68 -1.93 -45.19 -7.86
C LYS A 68 -1.11 -44.18 -7.07
N GLN A 69 -1.28 -44.15 -5.74
CA GLN A 69 -0.62 -43.18 -4.86
C GLN A 69 -0.58 -43.72 -3.42
N ASN A 70 0.48 -43.39 -2.68
CA ASN A 70 0.56 -43.52 -1.25
C ASN A 70 0.13 -42.24 -0.54
N PHE A 71 -0.52 -42.38 0.61
CA PHE A 71 -0.92 -41.26 1.47
C PHE A 71 -0.36 -41.47 2.87
N ILE A 72 0.31 -40.45 3.39
CA ILE A 72 0.79 -40.42 4.76
C ILE A 72 -0.34 -39.96 5.67
N VAL A 73 -0.54 -40.63 6.80
CA VAL A 73 -1.68 -40.32 7.66
C VAL A 73 -1.28 -40.01 9.10
N GLN A 74 -2.07 -39.15 9.71
CA GLN A 74 -2.18 -39.03 11.16
C GLN A 74 -3.61 -39.35 11.58
N ILE A 75 -3.76 -40.14 12.66
CA ILE A 75 -5.04 -40.62 13.17
C ILE A 75 -5.19 -40.12 14.61
N LYS A 76 -6.30 -39.47 14.92
CA LYS A 76 -6.62 -39.00 16.26
C LYS A 76 -7.98 -39.51 16.71
N GLY A 77 -8.00 -40.14 17.87
CA GLY A 77 -9.21 -40.51 18.59
C GLY A 77 -9.60 -39.41 19.59
N THR A 78 -10.88 -39.09 19.74
CA THR A 78 -11.30 -38.11 20.72
C THR A 78 -12.74 -38.24 21.17
N HIS A 79 -12.99 -37.90 22.44
CA HIS A 79 -14.30 -37.63 23.01
C HIS A 79 -14.56 -36.13 23.17
N ASN A 80 -13.51 -35.30 22.99
CA ASN A 80 -13.58 -33.87 23.16
C ASN A 80 -13.75 -33.16 21.81
N PHE A 81 -14.98 -32.88 21.45
CA PHE A 81 -15.36 -32.09 20.27
C PHE A 81 -16.57 -31.25 20.57
N SER A 82 -16.84 -30.27 19.72
CA SER A 82 -18.09 -29.52 19.74
C SER A 82 -18.75 -29.58 18.37
N GLU A 83 -20.10 -29.69 18.37
CA GLU A 83 -20.87 -29.73 17.14
C GLU A 83 -21.92 -28.62 17.18
N LYS A 84 -21.94 -27.80 16.13
CA LYS A 84 -22.91 -26.73 15.98
C LYS A 84 -23.33 -26.61 14.51
N ASN A 85 -24.65 -26.66 14.24
CA ASN A 85 -25.20 -26.58 12.88
C ASN A 85 -24.62 -27.63 11.91
N GLY A 86 -24.32 -28.84 12.38
CA GLY A 86 -23.73 -29.93 11.58
C GLY A 86 -22.21 -29.79 11.36
N VAL A 87 -21.55 -28.73 11.83
CA VAL A 87 -20.10 -28.57 11.76
C VAL A 87 -19.46 -29.07 13.05
N VAL A 88 -18.54 -30.03 12.92
CA VAL A 88 -17.77 -30.59 14.02
C VAL A 88 -16.46 -29.80 14.16
N SER A 89 -16.15 -29.39 15.40
CA SER A 89 -14.91 -28.67 15.71
C SER A 89 -14.05 -29.50 16.67
N TYR A 90 -12.80 -29.71 16.29
CA TYR A 90 -11.80 -30.47 17.04
C TYR A 90 -10.53 -29.64 17.25
N CYS A 91 -9.97 -29.66 18.47
CA CYS A 91 -8.71 -28.97 18.77
C CYS A 91 -7.53 -29.95 18.57
N LEU A 92 -6.79 -29.78 17.50
CA LEU A 92 -5.52 -30.49 17.27
C LEU A 92 -4.45 -29.90 18.20
N LYS A 93 -4.08 -30.65 19.23
CA LYS A 93 -3.18 -30.21 20.32
C LYS A 93 -1.69 -30.21 19.93
N SER A 94 -1.32 -30.88 18.83
CA SER A 94 0.04 -30.91 18.32
C SER A 94 0.05 -30.63 16.83
N LEU A 95 0.90 -29.72 16.40
CA LEU A 95 1.07 -29.35 14.98
C LEU A 95 2.22 -30.12 14.31
N SER A 96 2.70 -31.24 14.92
CA SER A 96 3.83 -32.02 14.40
C SER A 96 3.58 -32.57 12.99
N PHE A 97 2.41 -33.13 12.73
CA PHE A 97 2.07 -33.72 11.43
C PHE A 97 1.88 -32.63 10.35
N PRO A 98 1.09 -31.60 10.58
CA PRO A 98 1.05 -30.46 9.64
C PRO A 98 2.43 -29.85 9.36
N ALA A 99 3.28 -29.70 10.38
CA ALA A 99 4.64 -29.19 10.22
C ALA A 99 5.52 -30.12 9.38
N PHE A 100 5.38 -31.43 9.60
CA PHE A 100 6.11 -32.46 8.84
C PHE A 100 5.75 -32.42 7.34
N ILE A 101 4.45 -32.34 7.00
CA ILE A 101 4.00 -32.23 5.61
C ILE A 101 4.40 -30.86 5.02
N ALA A 102 4.28 -29.76 5.78
CA ALA A 102 4.64 -28.42 5.32
C ALA A 102 6.14 -28.26 5.02
N LYS A 103 6.99 -29.07 5.62
CA LYS A 103 8.45 -29.07 5.35
C LYS A 103 8.83 -29.73 4.02
N GLU A 104 7.86 -30.29 3.30
CA GLU A 104 8.08 -31.01 2.03
C GLU A 104 9.10 -32.14 2.12
N VAL A 105 9.11 -32.83 3.28
CA VAL A 105 10.01 -33.98 3.53
C VAL A 105 9.58 -35.24 2.76
N THR A 106 8.33 -35.26 2.31
CA THR A 106 7.73 -36.43 1.65
C THR A 106 7.16 -36.05 0.28
N ALA A 107 7.30 -36.99 -0.67
CA ALA A 107 6.65 -36.86 -1.97
C ALA A 107 5.15 -37.26 -1.95
N ASP A 108 4.67 -37.83 -0.83
CA ASP A 108 3.32 -38.33 -0.68
C ASP A 108 2.40 -37.33 0.04
N PRO A 109 1.13 -37.19 -0.38
CA PRO A 109 0.17 -36.30 0.26
C PRO A 109 -0.23 -36.74 1.65
N GLY A 110 -0.48 -35.77 2.55
CA GLY A 110 -0.86 -36.04 3.94
C GLY A 110 -2.36 -35.98 4.19
N ILE A 111 -2.91 -36.88 5.01
CA ILE A 111 -4.31 -36.88 5.45
C ILE A 111 -4.37 -37.02 6.98
N LEU A 112 -5.13 -36.13 7.60
CA LEU A 112 -5.52 -36.25 9.02
C LEU A 112 -6.89 -36.91 9.13
N PHE A 113 -6.98 -37.99 9.90
CA PHE A 113 -8.24 -38.56 10.32
C PHE A 113 -8.53 -38.24 11.79
N VAL A 114 -9.76 -37.91 12.10
CA VAL A 114 -10.26 -37.70 13.45
C VAL A 114 -11.47 -38.59 13.67
N VAL A 115 -11.33 -39.52 14.59
CA VAL A 115 -12.39 -40.47 14.96
C VAL A 115 -13.02 -40.02 16.27
N LEU A 116 -14.30 -39.71 16.21
CA LEU A 116 -15.09 -39.35 17.41
C LEU A 116 -15.57 -40.62 18.11
N ASN A 117 -15.48 -40.62 19.44
CA ASN A 117 -15.94 -41.70 20.31
C ASN A 117 -15.39 -43.10 19.93
N PRO A 118 -14.06 -43.23 19.75
CA PRO A 118 -13.46 -44.40 19.10
C PRO A 118 -13.67 -45.75 19.83
N ASP A 119 -13.96 -45.75 21.11
CA ASP A 119 -14.17 -46.91 21.97
C ASP A 119 -15.66 -47.23 22.26
N ILE A 120 -16.58 -46.42 21.74
CA ILE A 120 -18.03 -46.57 21.95
C ILE A 120 -18.63 -47.23 20.72
N ARG A 121 -19.15 -48.48 20.82
CA ARG A 121 -19.66 -49.28 19.69
C ARG A 121 -20.81 -48.62 18.90
N GLU A 122 -21.59 -47.77 19.52
CA GLU A 122 -22.62 -46.98 18.85
C GLU A 122 -22.30 -45.49 18.95
N GLY A 123 -22.18 -44.78 17.79
CA GLY A 123 -21.87 -43.34 17.71
C GLY A 123 -20.46 -42.98 17.29
N GLN A 124 -19.69 -43.96 16.79
CA GLN A 124 -18.39 -43.70 16.18
C GLN A 124 -18.59 -42.96 14.84
N ARG A 125 -17.80 -41.90 14.64
CA ARG A 125 -17.84 -41.11 13.39
C ARG A 125 -16.41 -40.79 12.95
N ILE A 126 -16.15 -40.87 11.66
CA ILE A 126 -14.83 -40.60 11.05
C ILE A 126 -14.91 -39.30 10.28
N PHE A 127 -14.03 -38.39 10.59
CA PHE A 127 -13.82 -37.16 9.81
C PHE A 127 -12.40 -37.14 9.26
N TRP A 128 -12.22 -36.50 8.13
CA TRP A 128 -10.91 -36.42 7.49
C TRP A 128 -10.62 -35.04 6.96
N LYS A 129 -9.32 -34.70 6.84
CA LYS A 129 -8.86 -33.45 6.22
C LYS A 129 -7.56 -33.68 5.48
N ALA A 130 -7.50 -33.31 4.21
CA ALA A 130 -6.26 -33.32 3.48
C ALA A 130 -5.32 -32.23 4.00
N MET A 131 -4.04 -32.54 4.15
CA MET A 131 -2.99 -31.58 4.43
C MET A 131 -2.61 -30.84 3.15
N SER A 132 -3.61 -30.25 2.50
CA SER A 132 -3.41 -29.44 1.30
C SER A 132 -2.54 -28.22 1.59
N LYS A 133 -1.92 -27.66 0.59
CA LYS A 133 -1.15 -26.41 0.77
C LYS A 133 -2.03 -25.30 1.31
N SER A 134 -3.32 -25.24 0.95
CA SER A 134 -4.29 -24.27 1.48
C SER A 134 -4.49 -24.47 2.97
N PHE A 135 -4.77 -25.69 3.40
CA PHE A 135 -4.93 -26.01 4.82
C PHE A 135 -3.67 -25.70 5.64
N LEU A 136 -2.49 -26.06 5.12
CA LEU A 136 -1.22 -25.82 5.80
C LEU A 136 -0.87 -24.33 5.92
N SER A 137 -1.29 -23.51 4.96
CA SER A 137 -1.08 -22.06 5.02
C SER A 137 -1.96 -21.36 6.05
N ASP A 138 -3.08 -21.96 6.45
CA ASP A 138 -3.98 -21.50 7.49
C ASP A 138 -3.49 -21.81 8.91
N ILE A 139 -2.42 -22.59 9.01
CA ILE A 139 -1.86 -22.97 10.30
C ILE A 139 -0.86 -21.91 10.73
N ASP A 140 -1.17 -21.29 11.86
CA ASP A 140 -0.23 -20.43 12.57
C ASP A 140 0.72 -21.34 13.39
N PHE A 141 1.88 -21.64 12.84
CA PHE A 141 2.90 -22.44 13.50
C PHE A 141 3.60 -21.75 14.68
N GLU A 142 3.20 -20.53 15.03
CA GLU A 142 3.61 -19.90 16.29
C GLU A 142 2.82 -20.45 17.48
N LYS A 143 1.62 -21.00 17.23
CA LYS A 143 0.77 -21.63 18.23
C LYS A 143 1.09 -23.11 18.40
N GLU A 144 0.75 -23.66 19.56
CA GLU A 144 0.91 -25.09 19.86
C GLU A 144 -0.27 -25.96 19.38
N SER A 145 -1.40 -25.33 19.03
CA SER A 145 -2.64 -26.01 18.67
C SER A 145 -3.45 -25.27 17.64
N LYS A 146 -4.31 -25.99 16.90
CA LYS A 146 -5.25 -25.45 15.92
C LYS A 146 -6.63 -26.07 16.10
N ILE A 147 -7.69 -25.25 16.05
CA ILE A 147 -9.06 -25.75 15.93
C ILE A 147 -9.32 -26.07 14.46
N ILE A 148 -9.68 -27.33 14.19
CA ILE A 148 -10.06 -27.81 12.86
C ILE A 148 -11.58 -27.96 12.84
N LYS A 149 -12.21 -27.44 11.79
CA LYS A 149 -13.64 -27.59 11.55
C LYS A 149 -13.86 -28.59 10.42
N PHE A 150 -14.79 -29.50 10.64
CA PHE A 150 -15.21 -30.49 9.66
C PHE A 150 -16.67 -30.24 9.27
N SER A 151 -16.91 -30.14 7.99
CA SER A 151 -18.27 -30.08 7.43
C SER A 151 -18.89 -31.49 7.35
N PRO A 152 -20.20 -31.63 7.13
CA PRO A 152 -20.82 -32.93 6.89
C PRO A 152 -20.21 -33.72 5.73
N GLU A 153 -19.61 -33.03 4.77
CA GLU A 153 -18.94 -33.63 3.61
C GLU A 153 -17.56 -34.20 3.92
N ASP A 154 -16.96 -33.80 5.05
CA ASP A 154 -15.71 -34.35 5.56
C ASP A 154 -15.91 -35.65 6.37
N GLU A 155 -17.16 -36.14 6.51
CA GLU A 155 -17.49 -37.34 7.23
C GLU A 155 -17.44 -38.57 6.32
N ILE A 156 -16.73 -39.63 6.77
CA ILE A 156 -16.74 -40.93 6.13
C ILE A 156 -17.68 -41.86 6.92
N LYS A 157 -18.75 -42.28 6.30
CA LYS A 157 -19.69 -43.24 6.87
C LYS A 157 -19.32 -44.66 6.41
N ASN A 158 -19.65 -45.67 7.25
CA ASN A 158 -19.42 -47.05 6.90
C ASN A 158 -20.49 -47.54 5.88
N THR A 159 -20.50 -46.92 4.70
CA THR A 159 -21.36 -47.26 3.56
C THR A 159 -20.52 -47.23 2.30
N ASP A 160 -20.80 -48.11 1.34
CA ASP A 160 -20.06 -48.19 0.07
C ASP A 160 -20.10 -46.84 -0.67
N GLU A 161 -21.25 -46.15 -0.66
CA GLU A 161 -21.46 -44.87 -1.30
C GLU A 161 -20.58 -43.76 -0.71
N SER A 162 -20.42 -43.73 0.62
CA SER A 162 -19.55 -42.76 1.31
C SER A 162 -18.07 -43.03 1.06
N ILE A 163 -17.67 -44.29 0.98
CA ILE A 163 -16.29 -44.71 0.69
C ILE A 163 -15.97 -44.37 -0.78
N GLU A 164 -16.91 -44.55 -1.68
CA GLU A 164 -16.72 -44.21 -3.07
C GLU A 164 -16.53 -42.70 -3.27
N LEU A 165 -17.35 -41.89 -2.61
CA LEU A 165 -17.19 -40.40 -2.60
C LEU A 165 -15.82 -39.99 -2.02
N PHE A 166 -15.36 -40.64 -0.95
CA PHE A 166 -14.03 -40.41 -0.41
C PHE A 166 -12.94 -40.76 -1.44
N CYS A 167 -13.07 -41.89 -2.14
CA CYS A 167 -12.14 -42.30 -3.20
C CYS A 167 -12.11 -41.33 -4.37
N GLU A 168 -13.24 -40.73 -4.74
CA GLU A 168 -13.30 -39.66 -5.75
C GLU A 168 -12.54 -38.43 -5.29
N LYS A 169 -12.70 -38.01 -4.03
CA LYS A 169 -11.93 -36.89 -3.45
C LYS A 169 -10.43 -37.21 -3.39
N LEU A 170 -10.02 -38.44 -3.12
CA LEU A 170 -8.62 -38.89 -3.18
C LEU A 170 -8.03 -38.75 -4.59
N ASN A 171 -8.77 -39.06 -5.64
CA ASN A 171 -8.33 -38.82 -7.02
C ASN A 171 -8.02 -37.33 -7.25
N GLY A 172 -8.88 -36.43 -6.82
CA GLY A 172 -8.65 -34.98 -6.90
C GLY A 172 -7.39 -34.56 -6.16
N ILE A 173 -7.11 -35.13 -4.97
CA ILE A 173 -5.89 -34.85 -4.21
C ILE A 173 -4.64 -35.38 -4.97
N ILE A 174 -4.71 -36.57 -5.56
CA ILE A 174 -3.62 -37.15 -6.35
C ILE A 174 -3.30 -36.28 -7.55
N ASP A 175 -4.32 -35.93 -8.30
CA ASP A 175 -4.17 -35.11 -9.50
C ASP A 175 -3.57 -33.75 -9.13
N THR A 176 -3.99 -33.16 -8.01
CA THR A 176 -3.43 -31.92 -7.46
C THR A 176 -1.99 -32.09 -7.00
N HIS A 177 -1.66 -33.18 -6.33
CA HIS A 177 -0.33 -33.41 -5.78
C HIS A 177 0.70 -33.71 -6.89
N LEU A 178 0.37 -34.57 -7.83
CA LEU A 178 1.17 -34.82 -9.04
C LEU A 178 1.41 -33.54 -9.82
N PHE A 179 0.41 -32.70 -9.83
CA PHE A 179 0.35 -31.44 -10.47
C PHE A 179 1.22 -30.36 -9.80
N LEU A 180 1.12 -30.19 -8.46
CA LEU A 180 1.96 -29.27 -7.72
C LEU A 180 3.46 -29.65 -7.80
N ASN A 181 3.76 -30.94 -7.95
CA ASN A 181 5.12 -31.40 -8.23
C ASN A 181 5.54 -31.09 -9.66
N LYS A 182 4.63 -31.10 -10.64
CA LYS A 182 4.88 -30.65 -12.02
C LYS A 182 4.98 -29.15 -12.16
N LEU A 183 4.31 -28.34 -11.33
CA LEU A 183 4.47 -26.86 -11.30
C LEU A 183 5.92 -26.42 -11.04
N ASN A 184 6.69 -27.25 -10.37
CA ASN A 184 8.11 -27.03 -10.15
C ASN A 184 9.00 -27.60 -11.30
N SER A 185 8.41 -28.25 -12.29
CA SER A 185 9.09 -28.72 -13.52
C SER A 185 8.77 -27.78 -14.69
N ASP A 186 9.75 -27.43 -15.49
CA ASP A 186 9.62 -26.47 -16.61
C ASP A 186 8.68 -26.90 -17.75
N ASP A 187 7.98 -28.04 -17.68
CA ASP A 187 7.22 -28.68 -18.75
C ASP A 187 5.76 -28.97 -18.33
N LEU A 188 4.91 -27.94 -18.28
CA LEU A 188 3.47 -28.10 -18.08
C LEU A 188 2.74 -28.32 -19.39
N GLU A 189 1.99 -29.43 -19.51
CA GLU A 189 1.12 -29.69 -20.65
C GLU A 189 -0.19 -28.91 -20.57
N GLN A 190 -0.87 -28.72 -21.69
CA GLN A 190 -2.11 -27.97 -21.77
C GLN A 190 -3.20 -28.57 -20.86
N GLU A 191 -3.29 -29.87 -20.77
CA GLU A 191 -4.27 -30.60 -19.95
C GLU A 191 -3.98 -30.42 -18.46
N ASP A 192 -2.72 -30.46 -18.05
CA ASP A 192 -2.31 -30.15 -16.69
C ASP A 192 -2.75 -28.75 -16.28
N ALA A 193 -2.53 -27.75 -17.14
CA ALA A 193 -2.95 -26.37 -16.86
C ALA A 193 -4.48 -26.21 -16.73
N LEU A 194 -5.25 -26.95 -17.52
CA LEU A 194 -6.72 -26.97 -17.40
C LEU A 194 -7.18 -27.58 -16.07
N ASN A 195 -6.59 -28.71 -15.67
CA ASN A 195 -6.90 -29.38 -14.41
C ASN A 195 -6.59 -28.48 -13.19
N ILE A 196 -5.53 -27.66 -13.26
CA ILE A 196 -5.23 -26.67 -12.23
C ILE A 196 -6.32 -25.64 -12.09
N ILE A 197 -6.70 -25.09 -13.21
CA ILE A 197 -7.68 -24.03 -13.20
C ILE A 197 -8.98 -24.55 -12.60
N GLU A 198 -9.40 -25.75 -12.97
CA GLU A 198 -10.62 -26.35 -12.42
C GLU A 198 -10.49 -26.58 -10.89
N TYR A 199 -9.38 -27.13 -10.45
CA TYR A 199 -9.17 -27.35 -9.03
C TYR A 199 -9.14 -26.03 -8.24
N GLN A 200 -8.31 -25.06 -8.67
CA GLN A 200 -8.18 -23.78 -7.97
C GLN A 200 -9.50 -22.97 -7.99
N CYS A 201 -10.26 -23.06 -9.08
CA CYS A 201 -11.58 -22.41 -9.15
C CYS A 201 -12.58 -23.05 -8.20
N ASN A 202 -12.53 -24.36 -7.98
CA ASN A 202 -13.39 -25.03 -7.01
C ASN A 202 -13.04 -24.62 -5.58
N GLU A 203 -11.73 -24.57 -5.22
CA GLU A 203 -11.28 -24.09 -3.93
C GLU A 203 -11.71 -22.66 -3.68
N ILE A 204 -11.50 -21.77 -4.66
CA ILE A 204 -11.90 -20.35 -4.57
C ILE A 204 -13.42 -20.23 -4.48
N SER A 205 -14.19 -21.06 -5.19
CA SER A 205 -15.66 -21.05 -5.09
C SER A 205 -16.15 -21.43 -3.71
N CYS A 206 -15.54 -22.41 -3.05
CA CYS A 206 -15.82 -22.73 -1.64
C CYS A 206 -15.51 -21.53 -0.72
N PHE A 207 -14.40 -20.83 -0.95
CA PHE A 207 -14.09 -19.63 -0.17
C PHE A 207 -15.08 -18.49 -0.38
N ILE A 208 -15.60 -18.31 -1.57
CA ILE A 208 -16.63 -17.29 -1.84
C ILE A 208 -17.90 -17.59 -1.03
N GLU A 209 -18.31 -18.85 -0.94
CA GLU A 209 -19.46 -19.23 -0.10
C GLU A 209 -19.17 -19.00 1.40
N ASP A 210 -18.00 -19.43 1.88
CA ASP A 210 -17.59 -19.21 3.28
C ASP A 210 -17.58 -17.72 3.65
N LEU A 211 -17.11 -16.85 2.74
CA LEU A 211 -17.08 -15.40 2.90
C LEU A 211 -18.46 -14.77 2.89
N HIS A 212 -19.35 -15.29 2.03
CA HIS A 212 -20.73 -14.82 1.95
C HIS A 212 -21.46 -15.09 3.27
N ASP A 213 -21.24 -16.28 3.83
CA ASP A 213 -21.88 -16.71 5.07
C ASP A 213 -21.26 -16.10 6.35
N SER A 214 -20.00 -15.69 6.29
CA SER A 214 -19.26 -15.18 7.44
C SER A 214 -18.31 -14.02 7.09
N PRO A 215 -18.83 -12.82 6.84
CA PRO A 215 -18.04 -11.65 6.40
C PRO A 215 -16.92 -11.22 7.37
N GLN A 216 -17.03 -11.59 8.64
CA GLN A 216 -16.04 -11.26 9.68
C GLN A 216 -14.67 -11.92 9.49
N TYR A 217 -14.55 -12.91 8.60
CA TYR A 217 -13.29 -13.62 8.32
C TYR A 217 -12.56 -13.11 7.09
N ARG A 218 -12.89 -11.92 6.57
CA ARG A 218 -12.31 -11.37 5.33
C ARG A 218 -10.78 -11.31 5.35
N ASP A 219 -10.17 -10.96 6.47
CA ASP A 219 -8.71 -10.85 6.59
C ASP A 219 -8.02 -12.22 6.50
N GLU A 220 -8.63 -13.25 7.06
CA GLU A 220 -8.12 -14.62 7.00
C GLU A 220 -8.21 -15.18 5.59
N VAL A 221 -9.33 -14.94 4.91
CA VAL A 221 -9.60 -15.40 3.55
C VAL A 221 -8.72 -14.67 2.52
N SER A 222 -8.44 -13.39 2.74
CA SER A 222 -7.52 -12.64 1.88
C SER A 222 -6.14 -13.30 1.76
N ARG A 223 -5.65 -13.92 2.83
CA ARG A 223 -4.37 -14.65 2.84
C ARG A 223 -4.43 -15.97 2.05
N ARG A 224 -5.56 -16.67 2.12
CA ARG A 224 -5.76 -17.95 1.41
C ARG A 224 -5.89 -17.72 -0.10
N ILE A 225 -6.77 -16.80 -0.49
CA ILE A 225 -7.04 -16.47 -1.91
C ILE A 225 -5.76 -16.08 -2.68
N VAL A 226 -4.84 -15.35 -2.07
CA VAL A 226 -3.63 -14.85 -2.79
C VAL A 226 -2.83 -15.96 -3.44
N ARG A 227 -2.71 -17.09 -2.77
CA ARG A 227 -1.93 -18.21 -3.30
C ARG A 227 -2.66 -18.95 -4.41
N ASP A 228 -3.94 -19.25 -4.18
CA ASP A 228 -4.75 -19.97 -5.16
C ASP A 228 -4.91 -19.11 -6.44
N LEU A 229 -5.03 -17.80 -6.28
CA LEU A 229 -4.96 -16.83 -7.38
C LEU A 229 -3.61 -16.83 -8.11
N ASN A 230 -2.49 -17.01 -7.40
CA ASN A 230 -1.18 -17.06 -8.05
C ASN A 230 -1.09 -18.28 -8.97
N ASP A 231 -1.48 -19.45 -8.48
CA ASP A 231 -1.46 -20.69 -9.25
C ASP A 231 -2.46 -20.66 -10.41
N LEU A 232 -3.65 -20.10 -10.17
CA LEU A 232 -4.67 -19.88 -11.20
C LEU A 232 -4.18 -18.93 -12.30
N CYS A 233 -3.56 -17.80 -11.96
CA CYS A 233 -3.00 -16.86 -12.92
C CYS A 233 -1.86 -17.49 -13.73
N TYR A 234 -1.02 -18.29 -13.09
CA TYR A 234 0.09 -18.98 -13.73
C TYR A 234 -0.39 -20.01 -14.74
N ALA A 235 -1.35 -20.86 -14.37
CA ALA A 235 -1.95 -21.83 -15.28
C ALA A 235 -2.64 -21.16 -16.48
N THR A 236 -3.32 -20.04 -16.23
CA THR A 236 -3.95 -19.26 -17.31
C THR A 236 -2.91 -18.66 -18.26
N LEU A 237 -1.75 -18.23 -17.73
CA LEU A 237 -0.62 -17.75 -18.54
C LEU A 237 -0.07 -18.84 -19.46
N ILE A 238 0.07 -20.06 -18.98
CA ILE A 238 0.48 -21.24 -19.75
C ILE A 238 -0.54 -21.54 -20.85
N LEU A 239 -1.84 -21.59 -20.51
CA LEU A 239 -2.92 -21.81 -21.49
C LEU A 239 -2.93 -20.74 -22.58
N ASN A 240 -2.63 -19.48 -22.24
CA ASN A 240 -2.55 -18.43 -23.25
C ASN A 240 -1.46 -18.69 -24.27
N ALA A 241 -0.33 -19.25 -23.86
CA ALA A 241 0.75 -19.61 -24.81
C ALA A 241 0.34 -20.76 -25.72
N TYR A 242 -0.30 -21.81 -25.19
CA TYR A 242 -0.84 -22.91 -26.00
C TYR A 242 -1.89 -22.42 -27.01
N LYS A 243 -2.82 -21.55 -26.58
CA LYS A 243 -3.79 -20.92 -27.49
C LYS A 243 -3.13 -20.19 -28.66
N ASN A 244 -1.97 -19.57 -28.43
CA ASN A 244 -1.20 -18.87 -29.47
C ASN A 244 -0.33 -19.81 -30.32
N GLY A 245 -0.51 -21.14 -30.25
CA GLY A 245 0.11 -22.15 -31.09
C GLY A 245 1.51 -22.56 -30.67
N TYR A 246 1.92 -22.25 -29.46
CA TYR A 246 3.20 -22.72 -28.91
C TYR A 246 3.04 -24.13 -28.33
N THR A 247 4.05 -24.95 -28.50
CA THR A 247 4.19 -26.28 -27.90
C THR A 247 5.42 -26.28 -26.98
N ASN A 248 5.46 -27.15 -25.99
CA ASN A 248 6.53 -27.18 -24.95
C ASN A 248 6.69 -25.80 -24.28
N VAL A 249 5.65 -25.39 -23.57
CA VAL A 249 5.54 -24.04 -23.00
C VAL A 249 6.24 -23.99 -21.65
N SER A 250 7.39 -23.30 -21.59
CA SER A 250 8.03 -22.91 -20.31
C SER A 250 7.39 -21.65 -19.73
N GLU A 251 7.53 -21.43 -18.42
CA GLU A 251 7.08 -20.21 -17.74
C GLU A 251 7.57 -18.94 -18.46
N LYS A 252 8.84 -18.91 -18.81
CA LYS A 252 9.45 -17.77 -19.50
C LYS A 252 8.84 -17.51 -20.87
N LEU A 253 8.52 -18.56 -21.61
CA LEU A 253 7.86 -18.43 -22.92
C LEU A 253 6.43 -17.93 -22.76
N ALA A 254 5.66 -18.50 -21.84
CA ALA A 254 4.30 -18.07 -21.55
C ALA A 254 4.24 -16.60 -21.13
N TRP A 255 5.20 -16.17 -20.31
CA TRP A 255 5.36 -14.78 -19.91
C TRP A 255 5.62 -13.86 -21.09
N GLU A 256 6.59 -14.19 -21.95
CA GLU A 256 6.91 -13.41 -23.15
C GLU A 256 5.74 -13.32 -24.15
N VAL A 257 4.99 -14.41 -24.32
CA VAL A 257 3.80 -14.43 -25.19
C VAL A 257 2.72 -13.50 -24.66
N SER A 258 2.44 -13.55 -23.36
CA SER A 258 1.40 -12.72 -22.73
C SER A 258 1.78 -11.25 -22.65
N GLN A 259 3.06 -10.92 -22.57
CA GLN A 259 3.54 -9.52 -22.58
C GLN A 259 3.37 -8.82 -23.93
N LEU A 260 3.31 -9.56 -25.02
CA LEU A 260 3.26 -9.00 -26.37
C LEU A 260 1.87 -8.51 -26.80
N ARG A 261 0.84 -8.75 -26.02
CA ARG A 261 -0.53 -8.40 -26.36
C ARG A 261 -1.21 -7.71 -25.17
N VAL A 262 -1.85 -6.58 -25.42
CA VAL A 262 -2.59 -5.82 -24.42
C VAL A 262 -3.69 -6.65 -23.77
N ASP A 263 -4.41 -7.47 -24.60
CA ASP A 263 -5.55 -8.29 -24.16
C ASP A 263 -5.16 -9.43 -23.19
N THR A 264 -3.90 -9.84 -23.13
CA THR A 264 -3.42 -10.91 -22.25
C THR A 264 -2.32 -10.45 -21.26
N ARG A 265 -1.83 -9.22 -21.42
CA ARG A 265 -0.80 -8.65 -20.55
C ARG A 265 -1.23 -8.56 -19.08
N TYR A 266 -2.54 -8.48 -18.82
CA TYR A 266 -3.06 -8.46 -17.46
C TYR A 266 -2.61 -9.67 -16.62
N LEU A 267 -2.41 -10.86 -17.24
CA LEU A 267 -1.92 -12.05 -16.55
C LEU A 267 -0.52 -11.82 -15.94
N CYS A 268 0.38 -11.19 -16.68
CA CYS A 268 1.71 -10.83 -16.17
C CYS A 268 1.60 -9.79 -15.05
N ASN A 269 0.72 -8.80 -15.21
CA ASN A 269 0.50 -7.77 -14.19
C ASN A 269 -0.11 -8.35 -12.91
N PHE A 270 -1.01 -9.34 -13.03
CA PHE A 270 -1.60 -10.04 -11.89
C PHE A 270 -0.55 -10.82 -11.11
N LEU A 271 0.28 -11.61 -11.79
CA LEU A 271 1.35 -12.36 -11.14
C LEU A 271 2.35 -11.45 -10.42
N ARG A 272 2.74 -10.32 -11.04
CA ARG A 272 3.57 -9.31 -10.38
C ARG A 272 2.88 -8.74 -9.13
N GLY A 273 1.60 -8.38 -9.27
CA GLY A 273 0.80 -7.87 -8.16
C GLY A 273 0.65 -8.86 -7.02
N LEU A 274 0.43 -10.14 -7.32
CA LEU A 274 0.30 -11.21 -6.34
C LEU A 274 1.63 -11.50 -5.63
N LYS A 275 2.75 -11.55 -6.36
CA LYS A 275 4.11 -11.65 -5.77
C LYS A 275 4.38 -10.50 -4.79
N TYR A 276 3.92 -9.29 -5.12
CA TYR A 276 4.04 -8.13 -4.23
C TYR A 276 3.17 -8.26 -2.97
N ILE A 277 1.91 -8.68 -3.12
CA ILE A 277 0.97 -8.87 -2.01
C ILE A 277 1.47 -9.98 -1.08
N ASN A 278 1.95 -11.12 -1.60
CA ASN A 278 2.51 -12.20 -0.79
C ASN A 278 3.68 -11.77 0.10
N ARG A 279 4.45 -10.78 -0.34
CA ARG A 279 5.57 -10.22 0.44
C ARG A 279 5.11 -9.23 1.51
N ARG A 280 3.91 -8.67 1.36
CA ARG A 280 3.36 -7.61 2.21
C ARG A 280 1.86 -7.84 2.41
N ILE A 281 1.50 -8.83 3.19
CA ILE A 281 0.08 -9.00 3.58
C ILE A 281 -0.29 -7.79 4.45
N PRO A 282 -1.17 -6.90 3.99
CA PRO A 282 -1.57 -5.73 4.76
C PRO A 282 -2.29 -6.16 6.02
N LYS A 283 -2.01 -5.50 7.12
CA LYS A 283 -2.86 -5.55 8.31
C LYS A 283 -4.16 -4.78 8.04
N GLU A 284 -5.12 -4.90 8.94
CA GLU A 284 -6.48 -4.35 8.91
C GLU A 284 -6.60 -2.98 8.20
N GLY A 285 -7.68 -2.78 7.44
CA GLY A 285 -8.04 -1.51 6.79
C GLY A 285 -7.68 -1.39 5.30
N GLN A 286 -6.95 -2.34 4.70
CA GLN A 286 -6.73 -2.40 3.25
C GLN A 286 -7.49 -3.55 2.56
N ALA A 287 -8.26 -4.33 3.32
CA ALA A 287 -8.97 -5.52 2.83
C ALA A 287 -9.91 -5.22 1.65
N GLU A 288 -10.68 -4.14 1.69
CA GLU A 288 -11.64 -3.78 0.63
C GLU A 288 -10.98 -3.53 -0.73
N ARG A 289 -9.87 -2.79 -0.77
CA ARG A 289 -9.14 -2.55 -2.02
C ARG A 289 -8.52 -3.83 -2.57
N LEU A 290 -8.11 -4.73 -1.70
CA LEU A 290 -7.60 -6.03 -2.09
C LEU A 290 -8.73 -6.93 -2.59
N MET A 291 -9.87 -6.95 -1.94
CA MET A 291 -11.04 -7.71 -2.37
C MET A 291 -11.49 -7.30 -3.78
N LEU A 292 -11.58 -6.00 -4.07
CA LEU A 292 -11.87 -5.52 -5.42
C LEU A 292 -10.81 -5.96 -6.44
N LYS A 293 -9.54 -5.99 -6.05
CA LYS A 293 -8.43 -6.44 -6.89
C LYS A 293 -8.53 -7.94 -7.18
N TYR A 294 -8.82 -8.76 -6.16
CA TYR A 294 -9.01 -10.20 -6.32
C TYR A 294 -10.22 -10.51 -7.19
N TYR A 295 -11.34 -9.85 -6.96
CA TYR A 295 -12.52 -9.96 -7.81
C TYR A 295 -12.21 -9.66 -9.28
N ASN A 296 -11.49 -8.58 -9.54
CA ASN A 296 -11.07 -8.21 -10.90
C ASN A 296 -10.19 -9.29 -11.55
N TYR A 297 -9.31 -9.95 -10.79
CA TYR A 297 -8.48 -11.06 -11.30
C TYR A 297 -9.35 -12.28 -11.64
N LEU A 298 -10.23 -12.67 -10.74
CA LEU A 298 -11.15 -13.79 -10.95
C LEU A 298 -12.10 -13.54 -12.14
N TRP A 299 -12.61 -12.32 -12.25
CA TRP A 299 -13.48 -11.93 -13.36
C TRP A 299 -12.78 -12.05 -14.71
N GLU A 300 -11.52 -11.58 -14.82
CA GLU A 300 -10.75 -11.68 -16.07
C GLU A 300 -10.43 -13.13 -16.43
N ILE A 301 -10.08 -13.96 -15.46
CA ILE A 301 -9.78 -15.38 -15.71
C ILE A 301 -11.05 -16.12 -16.12
N ARG A 302 -12.18 -15.86 -15.44
CA ARG A 302 -13.51 -16.41 -15.83
C ARG A 302 -13.85 -16.04 -17.28
N ARG A 303 -13.65 -14.77 -17.65
CA ARG A 303 -13.85 -14.31 -19.02
C ARG A 303 -12.92 -15.02 -20.01
N PHE A 304 -11.63 -15.11 -19.69
CA PHE A 304 -10.63 -15.79 -20.52
C PHE A 304 -11.00 -17.25 -20.79
N MET A 305 -11.42 -17.98 -19.78
CA MET A 305 -11.81 -19.39 -19.90
C MET A 305 -13.09 -19.56 -20.72
N ARG A 306 -14.06 -18.71 -20.53
CA ARG A 306 -15.31 -18.71 -21.32
C ARG A 306 -15.05 -18.42 -22.79
N GLU A 307 -14.30 -17.37 -23.11
CA GLU A 307 -14.07 -16.91 -24.49
C GLU A 307 -13.11 -17.81 -25.27
N ASN A 308 -12.15 -18.46 -24.61
CA ASN A 308 -11.08 -19.17 -25.28
C ASN A 308 -11.18 -20.70 -25.18
N TYR A 309 -11.80 -21.22 -24.13
CA TYR A 309 -11.90 -22.66 -23.86
C TYR A 309 -13.36 -23.14 -23.72
N ASN A 310 -14.33 -22.25 -23.86
CA ASN A 310 -15.76 -22.52 -23.67
C ASN A 310 -16.08 -23.26 -22.37
N LYS A 311 -15.33 -22.93 -21.29
CA LYS A 311 -15.52 -23.48 -19.94
C LYS A 311 -16.12 -22.44 -19.02
N SER A 312 -17.20 -22.82 -18.29
CA SER A 312 -17.78 -22.05 -17.20
C SER A 312 -17.06 -22.39 -15.90
N ILE A 313 -16.48 -21.40 -15.25
CA ILE A 313 -15.79 -21.50 -13.96
C ILE A 313 -16.25 -20.37 -13.06
N LEU A 314 -16.11 -20.51 -11.73
CA LEU A 314 -16.45 -19.47 -10.76
C LEU A 314 -17.90 -18.96 -10.93
N GLU A 315 -18.87 -19.88 -11.00
CA GLU A 315 -20.28 -19.52 -11.25
C GLU A 315 -20.88 -18.70 -10.12
N ASN A 316 -20.34 -18.81 -8.89
CA ASN A 316 -20.76 -18.07 -7.72
C ASN A 316 -19.99 -16.76 -7.50
N LEU A 317 -19.21 -16.28 -8.50
CA LEU A 317 -18.39 -15.08 -8.36
C LEU A 317 -19.20 -13.82 -7.95
N GLU A 318 -20.48 -13.75 -8.29
CA GLU A 318 -21.39 -12.67 -7.91
C GLU A 318 -21.65 -12.59 -6.41
N LYS A 319 -21.44 -13.69 -5.67
CA LYS A 319 -21.53 -13.71 -4.20
C LYS A 319 -20.25 -13.21 -3.51
N PHE A 320 -19.21 -12.92 -4.29
CA PHE A 320 -17.96 -12.39 -3.73
C PHE A 320 -18.24 -11.06 -3.02
N PRO A 321 -17.86 -10.91 -1.74
CA PRO A 321 -18.26 -9.76 -0.93
C PRO A 321 -17.48 -8.51 -1.33
N LEU A 322 -17.99 -7.82 -2.33
CA LEU A 322 -17.60 -6.44 -2.61
C LEU A 322 -18.54 -5.54 -1.81
N ASP A 323 -17.98 -4.80 -0.87
CA ASP A 323 -18.72 -3.73 -0.19
C ASP A 323 -18.83 -2.53 -1.14
N LEU A 324 -19.73 -2.65 -2.10
CA LEU A 324 -20.16 -1.51 -2.88
C LEU A 324 -21.28 -0.84 -2.08
N ASP A 325 -21.00 0.35 -1.59
CA ASP A 325 -22.01 1.21 -1.02
C ASP A 325 -23.17 1.37 -2.05
N THR A 326 -24.41 1.21 -1.61
CA THR A 326 -25.59 1.36 -2.48
C THR A 326 -25.63 2.70 -3.18
N VAL A 327 -25.11 3.76 -2.54
CA VAL A 327 -25.03 5.12 -3.08
C VAL A 327 -24.01 5.23 -4.22
N ASP A 328 -22.88 4.53 -4.12
CA ASP A 328 -21.89 4.46 -5.18
C ASP A 328 -22.37 3.57 -6.33
N SER A 329 -23.13 2.52 -6.04
CA SER A 329 -23.71 1.64 -7.06
C SER A 329 -24.59 2.42 -8.04
N GLU A 330 -25.54 3.24 -7.57
CA GLU A 330 -26.40 4.07 -8.42
C GLU A 330 -25.59 5.05 -9.30
N TYR A 331 -24.55 5.62 -8.73
CA TYR A 331 -23.65 6.51 -9.48
C TYR A 331 -22.95 5.77 -10.63
N TYR A 332 -22.36 4.62 -10.33
CA TYR A 332 -21.63 3.84 -11.35
C TYR A 332 -22.57 3.22 -12.39
N GLU A 333 -23.81 2.89 -12.05
CA GLU A 333 -24.83 2.50 -13.02
C GLU A 333 -25.15 3.61 -14.03
N LYS A 334 -25.30 4.86 -13.53
CA LYS A 334 -25.49 6.03 -14.40
C LYS A 334 -24.28 6.26 -15.31
N VAL A 335 -23.06 6.12 -14.76
CA VAL A 335 -21.81 6.25 -15.54
C VAL A 335 -21.72 5.16 -16.61
N ALA A 336 -21.96 3.90 -16.25
CA ALA A 336 -21.94 2.77 -17.19
C ALA A 336 -22.92 2.99 -18.35
N LYS A 337 -24.14 3.44 -18.05
CA LYS A 337 -25.13 3.79 -19.06
C LYS A 337 -24.65 4.87 -20.03
N GLN A 338 -23.92 5.88 -19.53
CA GLN A 338 -23.35 6.91 -20.39
C GLN A 338 -22.23 6.35 -21.28
N ILE A 339 -21.41 5.43 -20.75
CA ILE A 339 -20.36 4.77 -21.54
C ILE A 339 -20.94 3.95 -22.70
N GLU A 340 -22.04 3.20 -22.44
CA GLU A 340 -22.68 2.38 -23.48
C GLU A 340 -23.38 3.22 -24.56
N ASN A 341 -23.91 4.39 -24.22
CA ASN A 341 -24.66 5.25 -25.15
C ASN A 341 -23.80 6.31 -25.84
N ILE A 342 -22.48 6.20 -25.78
CA ILE A 342 -21.58 7.22 -26.29
C ILE A 342 -21.62 7.35 -27.81
N ASP A 343 -21.65 8.60 -28.29
CA ASP A 343 -21.53 8.93 -29.69
C ASP A 343 -20.04 9.08 -30.09
N LEU A 344 -19.48 8.03 -30.65
CA LEU A 344 -18.07 7.99 -31.07
C LEU A 344 -17.73 8.99 -32.18
N THR A 345 -18.71 9.58 -32.84
CA THR A 345 -18.46 10.61 -33.87
C THR A 345 -18.04 11.95 -33.28
N LYS A 346 -18.39 12.23 -32.02
CA LYS A 346 -18.05 13.45 -31.27
C LYS A 346 -16.73 13.33 -30.51
N ARG A 347 -15.70 12.87 -31.16
CA ARG A 347 -14.40 12.57 -30.57
C ARG A 347 -13.54 13.81 -30.40
N ASN A 348 -13.12 14.10 -29.17
CA ASN A 348 -12.12 15.12 -28.83
C ASN A 348 -10.73 14.49 -28.70
N VAL A 349 -9.79 14.86 -29.55
CA VAL A 349 -8.39 14.40 -29.45
C VAL A 349 -7.57 15.48 -28.75
N ARG A 350 -6.91 15.09 -27.66
CA ARG A 350 -6.03 15.99 -26.91
C ARG A 350 -4.57 15.82 -27.34
N VAL A 351 -3.91 16.96 -27.53
CA VAL A 351 -2.46 17.02 -27.78
C VAL A 351 -1.65 16.87 -26.49
N SER A 352 -2.25 17.23 -25.35
CA SER A 352 -1.65 17.10 -24.03
C SER A 352 -1.35 15.65 -23.69
N ARG A 353 -0.30 15.45 -22.91
CA ARG A 353 0.12 14.12 -22.44
C ARG A 353 -0.24 13.96 -20.96
N TYR A 354 -0.56 12.72 -20.57
CA TYR A 354 -0.97 12.38 -19.24
C TYR A 354 -0.23 11.14 -18.74
N TYR A 355 0.05 11.08 -17.45
CA TYR A 355 0.43 9.86 -16.74
C TYR A 355 -0.80 9.26 -16.10
N VAL A 356 -0.92 7.96 -16.15
CA VAL A 356 -1.94 7.23 -15.39
C VAL A 356 -1.59 7.29 -13.91
N HIS A 357 -2.45 7.93 -13.12
CA HIS A 357 -2.27 8.02 -11.67
C HIS A 357 -2.92 6.83 -10.97
N LYS A 358 -4.18 6.51 -11.31
CA LYS A 358 -4.95 5.44 -10.70
C LYS A 358 -5.94 4.86 -11.72
N ILE A 359 -6.14 3.56 -11.67
CA ILE A 359 -7.21 2.86 -12.40
C ILE A 359 -8.01 2.09 -11.36
N THR A 360 -9.30 2.37 -11.27
CA THR A 360 -10.24 1.69 -10.39
C THR A 360 -11.27 0.95 -11.24
N PRO A 361 -11.29 -0.38 -11.24
CA PRO A 361 -12.37 -1.11 -11.90
C PRO A 361 -13.67 -0.97 -11.10
N PHE A 362 -14.79 -0.89 -11.79
CA PHE A 362 -16.13 -1.03 -11.20
C PHE A 362 -16.99 -1.93 -12.08
N PHE A 363 -18.00 -2.54 -11.50
CA PHE A 363 -18.79 -3.58 -12.14
C PHE A 363 -20.28 -3.21 -12.12
N VAL A 364 -20.92 -3.27 -13.25
CA VAL A 364 -22.37 -3.00 -13.41
C VAL A 364 -22.97 -4.10 -14.26
N ASN A 365 -23.98 -4.80 -13.75
CA ASN A 365 -24.66 -5.90 -14.43
C ASN A 365 -23.72 -6.99 -14.98
N GLY A 366 -22.65 -7.30 -14.23
CA GLY A 366 -21.66 -8.30 -14.62
C GLY A 366 -20.63 -7.83 -15.66
N GLU A 367 -20.76 -6.61 -16.18
CA GLU A 367 -19.79 -5.97 -17.08
C GLU A 367 -18.83 -5.09 -16.30
N ARG A 368 -17.58 -5.01 -16.78
CA ARG A 368 -16.53 -4.24 -16.12
C ARG A 368 -16.27 -2.92 -16.84
N TYR A 369 -16.13 -1.87 -16.06
CA TYR A 369 -15.77 -0.52 -16.47
C TYR A 369 -14.60 -0.02 -15.62
N TYR A 370 -14.02 1.11 -16.00
CA TYR A 370 -12.91 1.71 -15.29
C TYR A 370 -13.15 3.20 -15.05
N GLU A 371 -12.87 3.62 -13.84
CA GLU A 371 -12.65 5.02 -13.49
C GLU A 371 -11.13 5.26 -13.48
N ILE A 372 -10.64 6.14 -14.35
CA ILE A 372 -9.22 6.35 -14.58
C ILE A 372 -8.87 7.80 -14.24
N THR A 373 -8.01 7.97 -13.24
CA THR A 373 -7.46 9.28 -12.89
C THR A 373 -6.15 9.49 -13.63
N LEU A 374 -6.12 10.53 -14.45
CA LEU A 374 -4.98 10.93 -15.25
C LEU A 374 -4.34 12.20 -14.68
N GLN A 375 -3.02 12.25 -14.63
CA GLN A 375 -2.25 13.43 -14.23
C GLN A 375 -1.59 14.04 -15.46
N LEU A 376 -1.77 15.34 -15.67
CA LEU A 376 -1.13 16.07 -16.77
C LEU A 376 0.41 15.90 -16.70
N ALA A 377 1.04 15.57 -17.81
CA ALA A 377 2.49 15.43 -17.93
C ALA A 377 3.12 16.76 -18.33
N GLY A 378 4.09 17.25 -17.56
CA GLY A 378 4.85 18.46 -17.87
C GLY A 378 5.47 19.11 -16.64
N VAL A 379 6.39 20.05 -16.89
CA VAL A 379 7.21 20.75 -15.88
C VAL A 379 6.35 21.54 -14.86
N TYR A 380 5.16 21.92 -15.24
CA TYR A 380 4.22 22.68 -14.39
C TYR A 380 3.11 21.82 -13.79
N SER A 381 3.14 20.51 -14.02
CA SER A 381 2.15 19.58 -13.50
C SER A 381 2.28 19.48 -11.98
N THR A 382 1.20 19.76 -11.28
CA THR A 382 1.10 19.51 -9.84
C THR A 382 0.25 18.28 -9.57
N LYS A 383 0.33 17.74 -8.35
CA LYS A 383 -0.54 16.62 -7.91
C LYS A 383 -2.04 16.96 -8.01
N TYR A 384 -2.39 18.20 -8.20
CA TYR A 384 -3.77 18.69 -8.33
C TYR A 384 -4.25 18.77 -9.79
N ASN A 385 -3.35 18.67 -10.78
CA ASN A 385 -3.71 18.66 -12.20
C ASN A 385 -4.12 17.25 -12.63
N ARG A 386 -5.22 16.76 -12.08
CA ARG A 386 -5.78 15.42 -12.34
C ARG A 386 -7.13 15.53 -13.01
N VAL A 387 -7.35 14.65 -13.97
CA VAL A 387 -8.60 14.53 -14.74
C VAL A 387 -9.11 13.12 -14.59
N THR A 388 -10.39 12.96 -14.32
CA THR A 388 -11.05 11.66 -14.28
C THR A 388 -11.67 11.37 -15.65
N VAL A 389 -11.41 10.18 -16.18
CA VAL A 389 -12.06 9.65 -17.38
C VAL A 389 -12.63 8.28 -17.09
N TYR A 390 -13.72 7.92 -17.75
CA TYR A 390 -14.38 6.62 -17.61
C TYR A 390 -14.21 5.81 -18.89
N SER A 391 -14.08 4.50 -18.77
CA SER A 391 -13.79 3.66 -19.94
C SER A 391 -14.26 2.22 -19.76
N LYS A 392 -14.55 1.56 -20.88
CA LYS A 392 -14.64 0.10 -20.95
C LYS A 392 -13.26 -0.55 -21.19
N MET A 393 -12.28 0.22 -21.63
CA MET A 393 -10.91 -0.22 -21.90
C MET A 393 -9.99 0.15 -20.74
N THR A 394 -9.05 -0.74 -20.41
CA THR A 394 -7.97 -0.45 -19.46
C THR A 394 -6.77 0.20 -20.15
N ILE A 395 -5.95 0.90 -19.37
CA ILE A 395 -4.67 1.45 -19.81
C ILE A 395 -3.56 0.65 -19.13
N THR A 396 -2.71 0.00 -19.91
CA THR A 396 -1.72 -0.97 -19.40
C THR A 396 -0.29 -0.44 -19.36
N THR A 397 -0.08 0.85 -19.60
CA THR A 397 1.26 1.46 -19.65
C THR A 397 1.54 2.37 -18.45
N TYR A 398 2.81 2.47 -18.04
CA TYR A 398 3.32 3.44 -17.07
C TYR A 398 3.84 4.73 -17.72
N TYR A 399 3.94 4.74 -19.06
CA TYR A 399 4.42 5.90 -19.80
C TYR A 399 3.35 6.98 -19.96
N SER A 400 3.78 8.16 -20.37
CA SER A 400 2.82 9.20 -20.74
C SER A 400 2.03 8.79 -21.98
N ILE A 401 0.74 9.13 -21.98
CA ILE A 401 -0.21 8.82 -23.04
C ILE A 401 -0.86 10.07 -23.56
N GLN A 402 -1.31 10.02 -24.80
CA GLN A 402 -2.32 10.94 -25.36
C GLN A 402 -3.66 10.20 -25.36
N ILE A 403 -4.74 10.94 -25.14
CA ILE A 403 -6.09 10.39 -25.05
C ILE A 403 -7.01 11.02 -26.06
N ALA A 404 -8.01 10.26 -26.50
CA ALA A 404 -9.19 10.73 -27.17
C ALA A 404 -10.42 10.39 -26.34
N TYR A 405 -11.30 11.35 -26.09
CA TYR A 405 -12.48 11.16 -25.29
C TYR A 405 -13.69 11.89 -25.88
N THR A 406 -14.87 11.48 -25.45
CA THR A 406 -16.12 12.18 -25.69
C THR A 406 -16.67 12.69 -24.36
N GLU A 407 -17.19 13.91 -24.36
CA GLU A 407 -17.91 14.46 -23.21
C GLU A 407 -19.39 14.10 -23.31
N THR A 408 -19.96 13.62 -22.20
CA THR A 408 -21.36 13.32 -22.06
C THR A 408 -21.90 13.85 -20.74
N GLU A 409 -23.20 14.20 -20.71
CA GLU A 409 -23.82 14.77 -19.51
C GLU A 409 -24.25 13.68 -18.56
N LEU A 410 -23.94 13.87 -17.28
CA LEU A 410 -24.40 13.06 -16.16
C LEU A 410 -25.13 13.98 -15.17
N GLU A 411 -26.40 13.64 -14.86
CA GLU A 411 -27.16 14.39 -13.88
C GLU A 411 -27.05 13.72 -12.50
N LEU A 412 -26.56 14.49 -11.53
CA LEU A 412 -26.49 14.12 -10.13
C LEU A 412 -26.91 15.32 -9.27
N TRP A 413 -27.74 15.05 -8.24
CA TRP A 413 -28.26 16.08 -7.33
C TRP A 413 -28.93 17.27 -8.06
N GLY A 414 -29.62 17.00 -9.17
CA GLY A 414 -30.28 18.06 -9.97
C GLY A 414 -29.35 18.95 -10.79
N ILE A 415 -28.03 18.70 -10.74
CA ILE A 415 -27.03 19.45 -11.50
C ILE A 415 -26.47 18.55 -12.62
N ARG A 416 -26.40 19.12 -13.82
CA ARG A 416 -25.78 18.46 -14.99
C ARG A 416 -24.29 18.70 -15.01
N ASN A 417 -23.55 17.63 -15.04
CA ASN A 417 -22.09 17.63 -15.15
C ASN A 417 -21.63 16.91 -16.40
N ASN A 418 -20.54 17.38 -17.00
CA ASN A 418 -19.91 16.70 -18.11
C ASN A 418 -18.89 15.69 -17.58
N ILE A 419 -19.10 14.42 -17.87
CA ILE A 419 -18.09 13.38 -17.66
C ILE A 419 -17.35 13.11 -18.98
N LYS A 420 -16.09 12.68 -18.85
CA LYS A 420 -15.23 12.34 -20.01
C LYS A 420 -15.17 10.83 -20.15
N VAL A 421 -15.63 10.31 -21.29
CA VAL A 421 -15.54 8.89 -21.61
C VAL A 421 -14.41 8.66 -22.60
N LEU A 422 -13.45 7.83 -22.23
CA LEU A 422 -12.25 7.51 -23.02
C LEU A 422 -12.64 6.67 -24.23
N ASN A 423 -12.33 7.14 -25.43
CA ASN A 423 -12.56 6.43 -26.68
C ASN A 423 -11.32 5.67 -27.13
N ASP A 424 -10.15 6.24 -26.88
CA ASP A 424 -8.88 5.68 -27.34
C ASP A 424 -7.70 6.32 -26.59
N TRP A 425 -6.58 5.62 -26.52
CA TRP A 425 -5.34 6.12 -25.96
C TRP A 425 -4.13 5.60 -26.72
N LYS A 426 -3.04 6.34 -26.69
CA LYS A 426 -1.78 5.91 -27.27
C LYS A 426 -0.60 6.35 -26.40
N VAL A 427 0.43 5.53 -26.35
CA VAL A 427 1.69 5.92 -25.70
C VAL A 427 2.29 7.11 -26.42
N ALA A 428 2.78 8.08 -25.67
CA ALA A 428 3.36 9.31 -26.19
C ALA A 428 4.50 9.78 -25.26
N ILE A 429 5.60 9.06 -25.23
CA ILE A 429 6.81 9.47 -24.51
C ILE A 429 7.31 10.77 -25.14
N ASP A 430 7.72 11.75 -24.31
CA ASP A 430 8.34 12.96 -24.87
C ASP A 430 9.63 12.61 -25.64
N PRO A 431 9.79 13.04 -26.87
CA PRO A 431 11.02 12.79 -27.62
C PRO A 431 12.29 13.28 -26.88
N THR A 432 12.16 14.32 -26.05
CA THR A 432 13.28 14.79 -25.22
C THR A 432 13.75 13.75 -24.23
N CYS A 433 12.84 12.91 -23.69
CA CYS A 433 13.17 11.79 -22.80
C CYS A 433 14.02 10.74 -23.53
N LEU A 434 13.66 10.36 -24.76
CA LEU A 434 14.46 9.45 -25.59
C LEU A 434 15.84 10.02 -25.89
N ASN A 435 15.90 11.32 -26.24
CA ASN A 435 17.16 12.03 -26.47
C ASN A 435 18.01 12.14 -25.19
N LYS A 436 17.40 12.31 -24.01
CA LYS A 436 18.08 12.32 -22.71
C LYS A 436 18.65 10.93 -22.38
N LEU A 437 17.87 9.87 -22.58
CA LEU A 437 18.35 8.49 -22.40
C LEU A 437 19.57 8.21 -23.32
N SER A 438 19.54 8.67 -24.56
CA SER A 438 20.67 8.53 -25.49
C SER A 438 21.93 9.25 -24.98
N LYS A 439 21.78 10.41 -24.35
CA LYS A 439 22.92 11.16 -23.76
C LYS A 439 23.61 10.40 -22.63
N MET A 440 22.87 9.54 -21.90
CA MET A 440 23.49 8.66 -20.88
C MET A 440 24.50 7.69 -21.49
N LEU A 441 24.36 7.37 -22.77
CA LEU A 441 25.28 6.53 -23.55
C LEU A 441 26.25 7.36 -24.39
N MET A 442 26.41 8.64 -24.11
CA MET A 442 27.23 9.57 -24.89
C MET A 442 26.83 9.66 -26.38
N LYS A 443 25.57 9.33 -26.70
CA LYS A 443 25.01 9.49 -28.06
C LYS A 443 24.12 10.74 -28.09
N HIS A 444 24.16 11.44 -29.22
CA HIS A 444 23.34 12.62 -29.47
C HIS A 444 22.32 12.32 -30.56
N THR A 445 21.15 11.87 -30.17
CA THR A 445 20.03 11.70 -31.10
C THR A 445 19.21 13.00 -31.19
N LYS A 446 18.49 13.20 -32.30
CA LYS A 446 17.60 14.34 -32.54
C LYS A 446 16.17 13.87 -32.83
N ILE A 447 15.71 12.87 -32.08
CA ILE A 447 14.38 12.32 -32.24
C ILE A 447 13.34 13.39 -32.00
N ASN A 448 12.33 13.44 -32.85
CA ASN A 448 11.14 14.27 -32.71
C ASN A 448 9.89 13.46 -33.09
N ARG A 449 8.70 14.04 -32.87
CA ARG A 449 7.42 13.33 -33.06
C ARG A 449 7.13 12.91 -34.50
N ASN A 450 7.81 13.47 -35.48
CA ASN A 450 7.62 13.15 -36.91
C ASN A 450 8.59 12.07 -37.42
N TYR A 451 9.54 11.62 -36.59
CA TYR A 451 10.43 10.53 -36.94
C TYR A 451 9.68 9.21 -37.02
N GLN A 452 9.87 8.46 -38.11
CA GLN A 452 9.19 7.18 -38.29
C GLN A 452 9.54 6.18 -37.18
N GLU A 453 10.79 6.14 -36.74
CA GLU A 453 11.20 5.31 -35.59
C GLU A 453 10.41 5.64 -34.32
N TYR A 454 10.16 6.93 -34.06
CA TYR A 454 9.36 7.34 -32.91
C TYR A 454 7.90 6.88 -33.05
N VAL A 455 7.30 7.09 -34.22
CA VAL A 455 5.90 6.70 -34.48
C VAL A 455 5.73 5.19 -34.29
N ASN A 456 6.56 4.39 -34.97
CA ASN A 456 6.52 2.93 -34.89
C ASN A 456 6.75 2.41 -33.45
N LEU A 457 7.67 3.06 -32.73
CA LEU A 457 7.93 2.69 -31.33
C LEU A 457 6.71 2.98 -30.44
N MET A 458 6.10 4.17 -30.58
CA MET A 458 4.90 4.52 -29.79
C MET A 458 3.72 3.60 -30.12
N GLU A 459 3.51 3.25 -31.38
CA GLU A 459 2.50 2.28 -31.80
C GLU A 459 2.77 0.90 -31.19
N PHE A 460 3.99 0.41 -31.28
CA PHE A 460 4.36 -0.87 -30.66
C PHE A 460 4.13 -0.90 -29.14
N LEU A 461 4.56 0.16 -28.45
CA LEU A 461 4.36 0.27 -27.00
C LEU A 461 2.88 0.39 -26.62
N THR A 462 2.05 0.98 -27.50
CA THR A 462 0.59 1.05 -27.32
C THR A 462 -0.05 -0.32 -27.51
N GLU A 463 0.27 -1.01 -28.60
CA GLU A 463 -0.28 -2.32 -28.93
C GLU A 463 0.07 -3.41 -27.93
N THR A 464 1.25 -3.31 -27.31
CA THR A 464 1.74 -4.33 -26.38
C THR A 464 1.59 -3.91 -24.90
N GLY A 465 1.54 -2.62 -24.61
CA GLY A 465 1.63 -2.07 -23.26
C GLY A 465 3.00 -2.29 -22.60
N MET A 466 4.00 -2.76 -23.36
CA MET A 466 5.35 -3.02 -22.85
C MET A 466 6.06 -1.75 -22.42
N ASN A 467 7.06 -1.91 -21.56
CA ASN A 467 8.04 -0.87 -21.30
C ASN A 467 9.38 -1.19 -22.00
N LEU A 468 10.24 -0.18 -22.12
CA LEU A 468 11.54 -0.32 -22.79
C LEU A 468 12.49 -1.28 -22.06
N PHE A 469 12.35 -1.37 -20.74
CA PHE A 469 13.15 -2.27 -19.91
C PHE A 469 12.79 -3.75 -20.22
N GLU A 470 11.51 -4.06 -20.31
CA GLU A 470 11.04 -5.39 -20.72
C GLU A 470 11.54 -5.75 -22.11
N LEU A 471 11.47 -4.78 -23.04
CA LEU A 471 11.93 -4.99 -24.42
C LEU A 471 13.40 -5.40 -24.48
N ILE A 472 14.29 -4.74 -23.76
CA ILE A 472 15.74 -5.08 -23.79
C ILE A 472 16.06 -6.40 -23.07
N ASN A 473 15.22 -6.84 -22.14
CA ASN A 473 15.41 -8.08 -21.38
C ASN A 473 14.86 -9.34 -22.06
N MET A 474 14.18 -9.20 -23.19
CA MET A 474 13.66 -10.33 -23.96
C MET A 474 14.76 -11.26 -24.48
N ARG A 475 14.42 -12.49 -24.84
CA ARG A 475 15.33 -13.42 -25.53
C ARG A 475 15.83 -12.80 -26.85
N LYS A 476 17.04 -13.16 -27.25
CA LYS A 476 17.72 -12.55 -28.39
C LYS A 476 16.90 -12.64 -29.69
N GLU A 477 16.38 -13.80 -29.98
CA GLU A 477 15.60 -14.08 -31.21
C GLU A 477 14.33 -13.20 -31.24
N ARG A 478 13.63 -13.10 -30.10
CA ARG A 478 12.40 -12.31 -29.98
C ARG A 478 12.70 -10.81 -30.07
N PHE A 479 13.73 -10.35 -29.38
CA PHE A 479 14.20 -8.96 -29.50
C PHE A 479 14.48 -8.59 -30.94
N SER A 480 15.22 -9.46 -31.69
CA SER A 480 15.55 -9.22 -33.10
C SER A 480 14.32 -9.13 -33.99
N GLN A 481 13.32 -10.00 -33.78
CA GLN A 481 12.06 -9.94 -34.52
C GLN A 481 11.32 -8.61 -34.27
N ILE A 482 11.19 -8.20 -32.99
CA ILE A 482 10.52 -6.95 -32.63
C ILE A 482 11.31 -5.74 -33.12
N TYR A 483 12.64 -5.77 -32.98
CA TYR A 483 13.51 -4.70 -33.47
C TYR A 483 13.30 -4.45 -34.97
N ASN A 484 13.30 -5.52 -35.77
CA ASN A 484 13.09 -5.43 -37.23
C ASN A 484 11.66 -4.94 -37.57
N ARG A 485 10.67 -5.31 -36.77
CA ARG A 485 9.29 -4.83 -36.95
C ARG A 485 9.17 -3.33 -36.64
N VAL A 486 9.79 -2.83 -35.57
CA VAL A 486 9.67 -1.45 -35.09
C VAL A 486 10.58 -0.50 -35.87
N PHE A 487 11.84 -0.88 -36.08
CA PHE A 487 12.85 -0.01 -36.69
C PHE A 487 13.14 -0.34 -38.16
N GLY A 488 12.72 -1.53 -38.66
CA GLY A 488 13.01 -1.96 -40.02
C GLY A 488 14.37 -2.64 -40.13
N THR A 489 14.75 -2.96 -41.37
CA THR A 489 16.00 -3.68 -41.67
C THR A 489 17.10 -2.77 -42.24
N THR A 490 16.92 -1.48 -42.23
CA THR A 490 17.91 -0.48 -42.71
C THR A 490 19.11 -0.40 -41.77
N ASN A 491 20.28 -0.03 -42.28
CA ASN A 491 21.56 -0.12 -41.55
C ASN A 491 21.83 1.03 -40.57
N THR A 492 20.97 2.03 -40.47
CA THR A 492 21.17 3.20 -39.60
C THR A 492 19.89 3.58 -38.88
N HIS A 493 19.87 3.46 -37.57
CA HIS A 493 18.76 3.83 -36.73
C HIS A 493 19.24 4.70 -35.57
N ASP A 494 18.65 5.85 -35.39
CA ASP A 494 19.06 6.79 -34.35
C ASP A 494 18.81 6.21 -32.93
N PHE A 495 17.58 5.82 -32.65
CA PHE A 495 17.20 5.31 -31.31
C PHE A 495 17.32 3.77 -31.26
N GLY A 496 17.06 3.07 -32.33
CA GLY A 496 17.23 1.64 -32.40
C GLY A 496 18.64 1.20 -32.01
N ASP A 497 19.67 1.88 -32.48
CA ASP A 497 21.07 1.63 -32.11
C ASP A 497 21.36 1.90 -30.61
N VAL A 498 20.64 2.86 -30.01
CA VAL A 498 20.72 3.13 -28.58
C VAL A 498 20.19 1.91 -27.80
N LEU A 499 19.03 1.36 -28.19
CA LEU A 499 18.46 0.17 -27.54
C LEU A 499 19.36 -1.06 -27.68
N ILE A 500 19.95 -1.30 -28.84
CA ILE A 500 20.93 -2.39 -29.03
C ILE A 500 22.12 -2.22 -28.10
N GLN A 501 22.63 -0.99 -27.95
CA GLN A 501 23.78 -0.73 -27.07
C GLN A 501 23.38 -0.93 -25.60
N ILE A 502 22.23 -0.45 -25.15
CA ILE A 502 21.72 -0.68 -23.80
C ILE A 502 21.61 -2.19 -23.56
N ARG A 503 20.96 -2.93 -24.44
CA ARG A 503 20.82 -4.39 -24.33
C ARG A 503 22.17 -5.09 -24.19
N ARG A 504 23.16 -4.70 -25.00
CA ARG A 504 24.52 -5.26 -24.94
C ARG A 504 25.19 -4.99 -23.59
N GLU A 505 25.04 -3.79 -23.05
CA GLU A 505 25.59 -3.44 -21.74
C GLU A 505 24.85 -4.18 -20.60
N TYR A 506 23.53 -4.33 -20.70
CA TYR A 506 22.72 -5.07 -19.72
C TYR A 506 23.07 -6.57 -19.69
N SER A 507 23.38 -7.15 -20.83
CA SER A 507 23.73 -8.58 -20.96
C SER A 507 25.13 -8.92 -20.43
N LYS A 508 25.99 -7.93 -20.17
CA LYS A 508 27.32 -8.17 -19.61
C LYS A 508 27.27 -8.33 -18.11
N SER A 509 27.68 -9.47 -17.58
CA SER A 509 27.80 -9.73 -16.15
C SER A 509 28.79 -8.79 -15.42
N SER A 510 29.73 -8.17 -16.18
CA SER A 510 30.74 -7.25 -15.63
C SER A 510 30.31 -5.79 -15.58
N CYS A 511 29.20 -5.41 -16.22
CA CYS A 511 28.74 -4.03 -16.22
C CYS A 511 27.93 -3.73 -14.95
N LYS A 512 28.59 -3.13 -13.95
CA LYS A 512 27.94 -2.81 -12.66
C LYS A 512 27.52 -1.35 -12.57
N VAL A 513 28.25 -0.44 -13.21
CA VAL A 513 28.05 1.01 -13.07
C VAL A 513 27.08 1.55 -14.10
N GLY A 514 26.04 2.20 -13.66
CA GLY A 514 24.99 2.82 -14.50
C GLY A 514 23.91 1.87 -15.01
N LYS A 515 24.04 0.57 -14.79
CA LYS A 515 23.07 -0.43 -15.23
C LYS A 515 21.70 -0.19 -14.59
N ASN A 516 21.66 -0.11 -13.28
CA ASN A 516 20.42 0.11 -12.54
C ASN A 516 19.81 1.48 -12.85
N THR A 517 20.64 2.52 -12.98
CA THR A 517 20.19 3.87 -13.37
C THR A 517 19.49 3.87 -14.71
N ILE A 518 20.05 3.21 -15.71
CA ILE A 518 19.41 3.10 -17.03
C ILE A 518 18.12 2.28 -16.96
N GLY A 519 18.13 1.17 -16.24
CA GLY A 519 16.91 0.37 -16.03
C GLY A 519 15.78 1.19 -15.42
N TYR A 520 16.08 1.94 -14.37
CA TYR A 520 15.12 2.83 -13.73
C TYR A 520 14.62 3.94 -14.66
N ALA A 521 15.52 4.55 -15.44
CA ALA A 521 15.15 5.51 -16.46
C ALA A 521 14.21 4.93 -17.51
N MET A 522 14.48 3.71 -17.98
CA MET A 522 13.65 3.02 -18.99
C MET A 522 12.27 2.59 -18.46
N LEU A 523 12.16 2.27 -17.19
CA LEU A 523 10.88 1.95 -16.57
C LEU A 523 9.95 3.18 -16.51
N HIS A 524 10.50 4.35 -16.22
CA HIS A 524 9.71 5.55 -15.98
C HIS A 524 9.58 6.48 -17.19
N MET A 525 10.65 6.74 -17.93
CA MET A 525 10.74 7.68 -19.07
C MET A 525 10.07 9.03 -18.80
N ARG A 526 10.28 9.59 -17.59
CA ARG A 526 9.77 10.88 -17.15
C ARG A 526 10.86 11.93 -17.20
N ASP A 527 10.49 13.14 -17.60
CA ASP A 527 11.44 14.24 -17.80
C ASP A 527 12.16 14.63 -16.51
N GLU A 528 11.42 14.73 -15.40
CA GLU A 528 11.95 15.06 -14.09
C GLU A 528 13.00 14.02 -13.63
N ILE A 529 12.70 12.72 -13.80
CA ILE A 529 13.60 11.63 -13.43
C ILE A 529 14.86 11.66 -14.28
N LEU A 530 14.71 11.82 -15.60
CA LEU A 530 15.84 11.83 -16.51
C LEU A 530 16.75 13.05 -16.31
N GLU A 531 16.19 14.21 -15.93
CA GLU A 531 16.98 15.39 -15.58
C GLU A 531 17.83 15.18 -14.32
N ASP A 532 17.28 14.55 -13.30
CA ASP A 532 18.02 14.24 -12.08
C ASP A 532 19.13 13.19 -12.32
N LEU A 533 18.90 12.26 -13.24
CA LEU A 533 19.87 11.22 -13.56
C LEU A 533 21.03 11.70 -14.47
N LEU A 534 20.83 12.79 -15.23
CA LEU A 534 21.87 13.36 -16.08
C LEU A 534 22.81 14.29 -15.29
N PRO A 535 24.12 14.33 -15.61
CA PRO A 535 25.05 15.27 -15.01
C PRO A 535 24.65 16.70 -15.32
N ASN A 536 24.61 17.55 -14.31
CA ASN A 536 24.37 18.96 -14.45
C ASN A 536 25.56 19.82 -13.93
N LYS A 537 25.47 21.15 -14.06
CA LYS A 537 26.57 22.07 -13.68
C LYS A 537 26.94 22.03 -12.18
N PHE A 538 26.02 21.60 -11.33
CA PHE A 538 26.17 21.65 -9.87
C PHE A 538 26.68 20.34 -9.25
N TYR A 539 26.65 19.25 -9.99
CA TYR A 539 27.03 17.94 -9.48
C TYR A 539 28.19 17.35 -10.28
N PRO A 540 29.23 16.81 -9.59
CA PRO A 540 30.33 16.16 -10.26
C PRO A 540 29.84 15.05 -11.19
N LYS A 541 30.43 14.95 -12.36
CA LYS A 541 30.14 13.93 -13.35
C LYS A 541 30.78 12.63 -12.93
N ARG A 542 30.00 11.58 -12.81
CA ARG A 542 30.54 10.22 -12.69
C ARG A 542 30.55 9.59 -14.07
N ILE A 543 31.72 9.26 -14.54
CA ILE A 543 31.90 8.63 -15.84
C ILE A 543 32.31 7.18 -15.55
N SER A 544 31.51 6.24 -15.97
CA SER A 544 31.98 4.88 -16.22
C SER A 544 32.45 4.79 -17.68
N GLU A 545 33.19 3.76 -18.03
CA GLU A 545 33.74 3.61 -19.37
C GLU A 545 32.72 3.82 -20.51
N LYS A 546 31.41 3.71 -20.26
CA LYS A 546 30.36 3.77 -21.28
C LYS A 546 29.08 4.52 -20.85
N LEU A 547 28.99 5.00 -19.63
CA LEU A 547 27.79 5.63 -19.11
C LEU A 547 28.10 6.97 -18.45
N PHE A 548 27.27 7.94 -18.77
CA PHE A 548 27.40 9.32 -18.30
C PHE A 548 26.19 9.70 -17.43
N VAL A 549 26.33 9.54 -16.12
CA VAL A 549 25.27 9.75 -15.15
C VAL A 549 25.69 10.71 -14.03
N SER A 550 24.73 11.30 -13.38
CA SER A 550 24.95 12.21 -12.24
C SER A 550 25.51 11.45 -11.04
N SER A 551 26.30 12.12 -10.21
CA SER A 551 26.73 11.60 -8.90
C SER A 551 25.55 11.29 -7.94
N ARG A 552 24.38 11.88 -8.16
CA ARG A 552 23.14 11.56 -7.45
C ARG A 552 22.63 10.15 -7.73
N CYS A 553 23.08 9.52 -8.81
CA CYS A 553 22.69 8.16 -9.17
C CYS A 553 23.40 7.07 -8.37
N TYR A 554 24.30 7.46 -7.44
CA TYR A 554 25.07 6.48 -6.67
C TYR A 554 24.24 5.38 -6.01
N PRO A 555 23.09 5.66 -5.36
CA PRO A 555 22.23 4.60 -4.79
C PRO A 555 21.71 3.60 -5.84
N PHE A 556 21.46 4.05 -7.08
CA PHE A 556 21.00 3.18 -8.18
C PHE A 556 22.11 2.28 -8.76
N GLU A 557 23.37 2.61 -8.51
CA GLU A 557 24.50 1.82 -8.97
C GLU A 557 24.69 0.53 -8.18
N LYS A 558 24.12 0.47 -6.98
CA LYS A 558 24.22 -0.69 -6.10
C LYS A 558 23.16 -1.73 -6.43
N ASN A 559 23.48 -2.96 -6.13
CA ASN A 559 22.55 -4.07 -6.13
C ASN A 559 22.68 -4.82 -4.78
N PRO A 560 21.70 -4.76 -3.89
CA PRO A 560 20.43 -4.04 -4.03
C PRO A 560 20.59 -2.52 -3.86
N MET A 561 19.66 -1.75 -4.38
CA MET A 561 19.60 -0.28 -4.26
C MET A 561 19.05 0.11 -2.88
N ILE A 562 19.78 -0.19 -1.81
CA ILE A 562 19.30 -0.12 -0.42
C ILE A 562 18.75 1.27 -0.09
N ALA A 563 19.51 2.32 -0.34
CA ALA A 563 19.10 3.68 -0.02
C ALA A 563 17.81 4.16 -0.73
N ASN A 564 17.46 3.54 -1.85
CA ASN A 564 16.23 3.84 -2.57
C ASN A 564 15.03 3.02 -2.07
N LEU A 565 15.28 1.83 -1.53
CA LEU A 565 14.24 0.98 -0.96
C LEU A 565 13.85 1.40 0.47
N VAL A 566 14.82 1.96 1.21
CA VAL A 566 14.67 2.26 2.63
C VAL A 566 14.51 3.76 2.93
N GLY A 567 14.74 4.63 1.97
CA GLY A 567 14.59 6.08 2.20
C GLY A 567 13.12 6.51 2.32
N THR A 568 12.82 7.34 3.32
CA THR A 568 11.48 7.91 3.56
C THR A 568 10.93 8.72 2.37
N LYS A 569 11.81 9.26 1.52
CA LYS A 569 11.44 10.07 0.34
C LYS A 569 11.02 9.25 -0.87
N THR A 570 11.24 7.95 -0.87
CA THR A 570 10.89 7.09 -1.99
C THR A 570 9.43 6.68 -1.90
N SER A 571 8.62 7.06 -2.87
CA SER A 571 7.19 6.70 -2.89
C SER A 571 7.01 5.18 -2.96
N LYS A 572 5.85 4.68 -2.49
CA LYS A 572 5.51 3.25 -2.58
C LYS A 572 5.61 2.73 -4.02
N LYS A 573 5.13 3.51 -5.00
CA LYS A 573 5.19 3.17 -6.43
C LYS A 573 6.63 3.10 -6.95
N ASP A 574 7.52 3.97 -6.48
CA ASP A 574 8.93 3.94 -6.86
C ASP A 574 9.65 2.75 -6.23
N LYS A 575 9.33 2.41 -4.97
CA LYS A 575 9.83 1.18 -4.32
C LYS A 575 9.41 -0.09 -5.10
N GLU A 576 8.16 -0.16 -5.57
CA GLU A 576 7.66 -1.25 -6.42
C GLU A 576 8.46 -1.36 -7.72
N SER A 577 8.70 -0.25 -8.40
CA SER A 577 9.50 -0.20 -9.64
C SER A 577 10.95 -0.65 -9.42
N ILE A 578 11.54 -0.30 -8.29
CA ILE A 578 12.90 -0.73 -7.92
C ILE A 578 12.94 -2.23 -7.66
N ILE A 579 11.92 -2.77 -6.96
CA ILE A 579 11.82 -4.21 -6.70
C ILE A 579 11.65 -4.98 -8.03
N GLU A 580 10.84 -4.46 -8.96
CA GLU A 580 10.68 -5.03 -10.30
C GLU A 580 12.02 -5.04 -11.08
N LEU A 581 12.78 -3.95 -10.97
CA LEU A 581 14.11 -3.86 -11.62
C LEU A 581 15.11 -4.87 -11.07
N LEU A 582 15.04 -5.17 -9.77
CA LEU A 582 15.94 -6.11 -9.12
C LEU A 582 15.69 -7.58 -9.48
N ASP A 583 14.46 -7.96 -9.70
CA ASP A 583 13.91 -9.30 -10.09
C ASP A 583 14.66 -10.53 -9.52
N ASP A 584 15.49 -10.36 -8.51
CA ASP A 584 16.22 -11.42 -7.83
C ASP A 584 15.69 -11.57 -6.40
N SER A 585 15.06 -12.71 -6.13
CA SER A 585 14.50 -13.02 -4.82
C SER A 585 15.54 -12.99 -3.69
N LYS A 586 16.80 -13.35 -3.99
CA LYS A 586 17.90 -13.31 -3.00
C LYS A 586 18.28 -11.89 -2.66
N VAL A 587 18.30 -11.01 -3.65
CA VAL A 587 18.62 -9.59 -3.47
C VAL A 587 17.51 -8.88 -2.69
N VAL A 588 16.26 -9.16 -3.01
CA VAL A 588 15.11 -8.59 -2.28
C VAL A 588 15.06 -9.12 -0.84
N SER A 589 15.34 -10.41 -0.62
CA SER A 589 15.37 -10.99 0.73
C SER A 589 16.45 -10.39 1.62
N LEU A 590 17.53 -9.88 1.05
CA LEU A 590 18.59 -9.21 1.81
C LEU A 590 18.10 -7.93 2.49
N VAL A 591 17.25 -7.12 1.83
CA VAL A 591 16.71 -5.86 2.38
C VAL A 591 15.42 -6.05 3.19
N GLN A 592 14.85 -7.25 3.17
CA GLN A 592 13.59 -7.55 3.84
C GLN A 592 13.55 -7.19 5.33
N PRO A 593 14.57 -7.46 6.14
CA PRO A 593 14.53 -7.11 7.57
C PRO A 593 14.31 -5.62 7.80
N TYR A 594 15.05 -4.78 7.07
CA TYR A 594 14.89 -3.32 7.16
C TYR A 594 13.49 -2.89 6.74
N MET A 595 13.01 -3.36 5.57
CA MET A 595 11.69 -3.02 5.07
C MET A 595 10.56 -3.46 6.02
N THR A 596 10.74 -4.57 6.73
CA THR A 596 9.79 -5.03 7.73
C THR A 596 9.73 -4.07 8.91
N ILE A 597 10.88 -3.67 9.47
CA ILE A 597 10.92 -2.70 10.58
C ILE A 597 10.33 -1.35 10.14
N ASP A 598 10.75 -0.82 8.98
CA ASP A 598 10.28 0.46 8.44
C ASP A 598 8.74 0.48 8.27
N ASN A 599 8.16 -0.61 7.76
CA ASN A 599 6.72 -0.76 7.65
C ASN A 599 6.03 -0.84 9.04
N LEU A 600 6.58 -1.61 9.97
CA LEU A 600 6.02 -1.74 11.32
C LEU A 600 6.05 -0.38 12.06
N ILE A 601 7.14 0.36 11.95
CA ILE A 601 7.24 1.74 12.50
C ILE A 601 6.15 2.62 11.90
N SER A 602 5.99 2.58 10.57
CA SER A 602 4.99 3.38 9.85
C SER A 602 3.55 3.00 10.19
N GLU A 603 3.29 1.74 10.53
CA GLU A 603 1.95 1.24 10.84
C GLU A 603 1.56 1.43 12.32
N THR A 604 2.51 1.25 13.23
CA THR A 604 2.24 1.21 14.67
C THR A 604 2.67 2.47 15.40
N GLY A 605 3.58 3.27 14.83
CA GLY A 605 4.27 4.36 15.53
C GLY A 605 5.28 3.88 16.60
N GLU A 606 5.40 2.58 16.84
CA GLU A 606 6.35 2.01 17.79
C GLU A 606 7.78 2.02 17.21
N LEU A 607 8.77 2.12 18.09
CA LEU A 607 10.18 2.23 17.70
C LEU A 607 10.93 0.90 17.80
N LEU A 608 10.51 0.01 18.70
CA LEU A 608 11.22 -1.21 19.07
C LEU A 608 10.33 -2.44 18.85
N PHE A 609 10.86 -3.47 18.20
CA PHE A 609 10.12 -4.68 17.84
C PHE A 609 10.86 -5.93 18.30
N LYS A 610 10.13 -7.01 18.56
CA LYS A 610 10.74 -8.29 18.92
C LYS A 610 11.57 -8.80 17.75
N LYS A 611 12.81 -9.19 18.03
CA LYS A 611 13.73 -9.73 17.03
C LYS A 611 13.12 -10.91 16.26
N SER A 612 12.36 -11.78 16.96
CA SER A 612 11.66 -12.92 16.36
C SER A 612 10.67 -12.53 15.25
N GLU A 613 10.13 -11.31 15.28
CA GLU A 613 9.21 -10.80 14.26
C GLU A 613 9.93 -10.32 12.98
N ILE A 614 11.22 -10.01 13.08
CA ILE A 614 11.99 -9.42 11.98
C ILE A 614 12.81 -10.48 11.25
N GLY A 615 13.51 -11.36 11.97
CA GLY A 615 14.35 -12.40 11.38
C GLY A 615 15.38 -12.96 12.35
N SER A 616 16.10 -13.99 11.91
CA SER A 616 17.21 -14.57 12.66
C SER A 616 18.43 -13.63 12.69
N ASP A 617 19.34 -13.88 13.63
CA ASP A 617 20.61 -13.13 13.74
C ASP A 617 21.38 -13.09 12.42
N ALA A 618 21.48 -14.22 11.75
CA ALA A 618 22.18 -14.33 10.47
C ALA A 618 21.55 -13.44 9.38
N VAL A 619 20.24 -13.28 9.37
CA VAL A 619 19.53 -12.45 8.37
C VAL A 619 19.80 -10.96 8.63
N ILE A 620 19.75 -10.53 9.89
CA ILE A 620 20.02 -9.14 10.28
C ILE A 620 21.51 -8.82 10.06
N GLU A 621 22.41 -9.72 10.42
CA GLU A 621 23.84 -9.54 10.20
C GLU A 621 24.21 -9.48 8.72
N ASN A 622 23.63 -10.36 7.89
CA ASN A 622 23.81 -10.31 6.44
C ASN A 622 23.34 -8.96 5.85
N TYR A 623 22.22 -8.44 6.31
CA TYR A 623 21.77 -7.12 5.91
C TYR A 623 22.78 -6.04 6.34
N ASN A 624 23.15 -6.00 7.62
CA ASN A 624 24.06 -4.99 8.16
C ASN A 624 25.44 -5.02 7.50
N THR A 625 25.96 -6.20 7.18
CA THR A 625 27.26 -6.35 6.49
C THR A 625 27.21 -5.91 5.03
N SER A 626 26.04 -5.92 4.40
CA SER A 626 25.85 -5.49 3.01
C SER A 626 25.89 -3.97 2.83
N LEU A 627 25.77 -3.20 3.92
CA LEU A 627 25.75 -1.73 3.89
C LEU A 627 27.17 -1.19 3.67
N ASP A 628 27.26 -0.14 2.83
CA ASP A 628 28.50 0.62 2.68
C ASP A 628 28.66 1.70 3.75
N ASP A 629 29.79 2.40 3.74
CA ASP A 629 30.11 3.46 4.70
C ASP A 629 29.08 4.59 4.67
N TRP A 630 28.60 4.98 3.46
CA TRP A 630 27.61 6.04 3.34
C TRP A 630 26.25 5.64 3.93
N GLU A 631 25.82 4.39 3.71
CA GLU A 631 24.58 3.87 4.26
C GLU A 631 24.66 3.69 5.78
N ARG A 632 25.82 3.30 6.26
CA ARG A 632 26.11 3.25 7.71
C ARG A 632 26.10 4.63 8.34
N ASP A 633 26.73 5.63 7.70
CA ASP A 633 26.71 7.02 8.16
C ASP A 633 25.29 7.62 8.19
N LYS A 634 24.38 7.10 7.36
CA LYS A 634 22.95 7.44 7.40
C LYS A 634 22.15 6.70 8.47
N GLY A 635 22.76 5.75 9.16
CA GLY A 635 22.11 4.96 10.20
C GLY A 635 21.08 3.96 9.67
N TYR A 636 21.26 3.43 8.45
CA TYR A 636 20.35 2.44 7.86
C TYR A 636 20.55 1.02 8.40
N PHE A 637 21.49 0.80 9.29
CA PHE A 637 21.69 -0.50 9.91
C PHE A 637 20.69 -0.77 11.04
N ILE A 638 20.46 -2.05 11.28
CA ILE A 638 19.56 -2.54 12.34
C ILE A 638 20.40 -2.74 13.60
N ILE A 639 19.94 -2.16 14.69
CA ILE A 639 20.52 -2.33 16.03
C ILE A 639 19.62 -3.17 16.92
N GLU A 640 20.24 -3.86 17.87
CA GLU A 640 19.55 -4.60 18.91
C GLU A 640 19.73 -3.90 20.28
N LYS A 641 18.65 -3.80 21.03
CA LYS A 641 18.58 -3.26 22.38
C LYS A 641 17.72 -4.16 23.25
N GLU A 642 18.29 -4.85 24.20
CA GLU A 642 17.58 -5.71 25.17
C GLU A 642 16.65 -6.76 24.52
N GLY A 643 17.11 -7.38 23.42
CA GLY A 643 16.33 -8.37 22.68
C GLY A 643 15.28 -7.79 21.72
N LEU A 644 15.19 -6.46 21.63
CA LEU A 644 14.36 -5.74 20.66
C LEU A 644 15.25 -5.15 19.56
N VAL A 645 14.71 -5.00 18.37
CA VAL A 645 15.43 -4.48 17.20
C VAL A 645 14.76 -3.23 16.63
N THR A 646 15.59 -2.36 16.05
CA THR A 646 15.15 -1.13 15.37
C THR A 646 16.16 -0.66 14.34
N ILE A 647 15.80 0.37 13.57
CA ILE A 647 16.70 1.06 12.66
C ILE A 647 17.48 2.13 13.45
N ALA A 648 18.80 2.15 13.33
CA ALA A 648 19.66 3.02 14.10
C ALA A 648 19.31 4.50 13.95
N SER A 649 19.08 5.00 12.72
CA SER A 649 18.75 6.41 12.48
C SER A 649 17.48 6.86 13.20
N TYR A 650 16.46 6.01 13.29
CA TYR A 650 15.21 6.34 13.99
C TYR A 650 15.40 6.35 15.51
N TYR A 651 16.12 5.37 16.02
CA TYR A 651 16.44 5.29 17.44
C TYR A 651 17.33 6.46 17.87
N ASP A 652 18.44 6.68 17.18
CA ASP A 652 19.44 7.69 17.56
C ASP A 652 18.86 9.11 17.52
N THR A 653 18.11 9.47 16.46
CA THR A 653 17.46 10.78 16.39
C THR A 653 16.44 10.98 17.51
N THR A 654 15.63 9.96 17.81
CA THR A 654 14.70 10.02 18.94
C THR A 654 15.43 10.23 20.25
N ILE A 655 16.44 9.43 20.53
CA ILE A 655 17.23 9.53 21.77
C ILE A 655 17.97 10.87 21.89
N ASN A 656 18.52 11.39 20.79
CA ASN A 656 19.21 12.68 20.79
C ASN A 656 18.26 13.83 21.15
N ILE A 657 17.05 13.82 20.55
CA ILE A 657 16.00 14.79 20.89
C ILE A 657 15.64 14.69 22.38
N LEU A 658 15.35 13.48 22.87
CA LEU A 658 14.94 13.27 24.25
C LEU A 658 16.04 13.66 25.24
N LYS A 659 17.29 13.32 24.96
CA LYS A 659 18.45 13.78 25.75
C LYS A 659 18.58 15.30 25.76
N ARG A 660 18.37 15.94 24.61
CA ARG A 660 18.44 17.41 24.50
C ARG A 660 17.31 18.07 25.32
N LEU A 661 16.09 17.53 25.22
CA LEU A 661 14.98 18.01 26.05
C LEU A 661 15.26 17.85 27.55
N LEU A 662 15.80 16.71 27.98
CA LEU A 662 16.19 16.48 29.36
C LEU A 662 17.31 17.46 29.85
N GLN A 663 18.27 17.79 29.01
CA GLN A 663 19.29 18.81 29.34
C GLN A 663 18.65 20.16 29.63
N LEU A 664 17.64 20.55 28.83
CA LEU A 664 16.90 21.79 28.99
C LEU A 664 15.97 21.82 30.24
N THR A 665 15.72 20.64 30.87
CA THR A 665 14.96 20.57 32.13
C THR A 665 15.80 20.71 33.39
N HIS A 666 17.10 20.99 33.33
CA HIS A 666 17.97 21.05 34.50
C HIS A 666 18.10 22.44 35.14
N ASN A 667 17.51 23.47 34.56
CA ASN A 667 17.59 24.83 35.10
C ASN A 667 16.41 25.08 36.05
N VAL A 668 16.75 25.52 37.28
CA VAL A 668 15.78 25.88 38.33
C VAL A 668 15.89 27.36 38.57
N SER A 669 14.78 28.09 38.52
CA SER A 669 14.68 29.49 38.86
C SER A 669 13.63 29.70 39.99
N LEU A 670 14.09 29.91 41.20
CA LEU A 670 13.18 30.13 42.36
C LEU A 670 12.36 31.42 42.22
N ASP A 671 12.95 32.48 41.65
CA ASP A 671 12.29 33.76 41.46
C ASP A 671 11.15 33.70 40.43
N ARG A 672 11.21 32.75 39.50
CA ARG A 672 10.20 32.59 38.41
C ARG A 672 8.82 32.27 38.97
N GLN A 673 8.71 31.49 40.02
CA GLN A 673 7.37 31.14 40.57
C GLN A 673 6.67 32.38 41.13
N GLU A 674 7.39 33.26 41.82
CA GLU A 674 6.84 34.52 42.33
C GLU A 674 6.43 35.47 41.20
N GLU A 675 7.23 35.57 40.15
CA GLU A 675 6.92 36.36 38.94
C GLU A 675 5.67 35.84 38.27
N ASN A 676 5.54 34.51 38.11
CA ASN A 676 4.34 33.88 37.53
C ASN A 676 3.10 34.17 38.36
N GLU A 677 3.16 34.07 39.70
CA GLU A 677 2.02 34.36 40.56
C GLU A 677 1.64 35.85 40.56
N ARG A 678 2.62 36.78 40.51
CA ARG A 678 2.36 38.20 40.33
C ARG A 678 1.69 38.50 39.01
N PHE A 679 2.15 37.89 37.90
CA PHE A 679 1.50 38.05 36.59
C PHE A 679 0.04 37.54 36.63
N ILE A 680 -0.21 36.34 37.15
CA ILE A 680 -1.55 35.74 37.23
C ILE A 680 -2.51 36.65 38.06
N LYS A 681 -2.01 37.31 39.10
CA LYS A 681 -2.85 38.23 39.91
C LYS A 681 -3.13 39.55 39.19
N ASN A 682 -2.20 40.06 38.42
CA ASN A 682 -2.27 41.42 37.83
C ASN A 682 -2.69 41.49 36.37
N CYS A 683 -2.72 40.34 35.65
CA CYS A 683 -2.92 40.34 34.18
C CYS A 683 -4.37 40.65 33.75
N GLY A 684 -5.34 40.72 34.71
CA GLY A 684 -6.76 40.97 34.38
C GLY A 684 -7.43 39.90 33.53
N ILE A 685 -6.80 38.75 33.31
CA ILE A 685 -7.34 37.65 32.52
C ILE A 685 -8.30 36.85 33.39
N LYS A 686 -9.52 36.67 32.89
CA LYS A 686 -10.42 35.65 33.47
C LYS A 686 -10.02 34.31 32.81
N PHE A 687 -9.39 33.45 33.64
CA PHE A 687 -9.04 32.12 33.14
C PHE A 687 -10.30 31.28 32.95
N ASP A 688 -10.47 30.79 31.75
CA ASP A 688 -11.53 29.88 31.34
C ASP A 688 -11.29 28.43 31.81
N ASP A 689 -10.05 28.08 32.11
CA ASP A 689 -9.60 26.75 32.47
C ASP A 689 -8.58 26.77 33.62
N ILE A 690 -8.75 25.86 34.57
CA ILE A 690 -7.84 25.65 35.70
C ILE A 690 -6.48 25.16 35.18
N ASP A 691 -6.45 24.29 34.15
CA ASP A 691 -5.25 23.72 33.60
C ASP A 691 -4.34 24.82 33.06
N LYS A 692 -4.88 25.82 32.33
CA LYS A 692 -4.11 26.95 31.82
C LYS A 692 -3.50 27.80 32.94
N LYS A 693 -4.22 27.98 34.05
CA LYS A 693 -3.70 28.69 35.21
C LYS A 693 -2.57 27.92 35.90
N ILE A 694 -2.72 26.60 36.03
CA ILE A 694 -1.67 25.71 36.56
C ILE A 694 -0.44 25.74 35.65
N ALA A 695 -0.63 25.68 34.32
CA ALA A 695 0.44 25.79 33.36
C ALA A 695 1.27 27.06 33.53
N LEU A 696 0.60 28.22 33.66
CA LEU A 696 1.28 29.50 33.88
C LEU A 696 1.98 29.57 35.24
N LYS A 697 1.40 28.98 36.29
CA LYS A 697 2.02 28.96 37.63
C LYS A 697 3.34 28.19 37.62
N HIS A 698 3.42 27.08 36.92
CA HIS A 698 4.60 26.20 36.84
C HIS A 698 5.54 26.50 35.67
N LEU A 699 5.19 27.51 34.84
CA LEU A 699 5.94 27.84 33.63
C LEU A 699 7.37 28.21 33.93
N PHE A 700 8.34 27.48 33.43
CA PHE A 700 9.75 27.70 33.56
C PHE A 700 10.32 27.80 35.01
N VAL A 701 9.62 27.20 35.97
CA VAL A 701 10.09 27.15 37.36
C VAL A 701 11.20 26.14 37.50
N ASN A 702 11.06 24.95 36.94
CA ASN A 702 11.98 23.83 37.05
C ASN A 702 12.64 23.44 35.73
N SER A 703 12.43 24.23 34.66
CA SER A 703 12.80 23.82 33.32
C SER A 703 12.84 25.00 32.37
N ASN A 704 13.75 25.03 31.40
CA ASN A 704 13.71 25.99 30.29
C ASN A 704 12.72 25.60 29.18
N ILE A 705 12.07 24.43 29.29
CA ILE A 705 11.08 23.99 28.33
C ILE A 705 9.70 23.81 28.96
N MET A 706 8.65 23.99 28.17
CA MET A 706 7.28 23.62 28.50
C MET A 706 6.62 22.95 27.30
N LEU A 707 6.16 21.72 27.50
CA LEU A 707 5.40 20.97 26.50
C LEU A 707 3.90 21.06 26.81
N ILE A 708 3.11 21.51 25.85
CA ILE A 708 1.66 21.71 25.98
C ILE A 708 0.97 20.69 25.08
N TYR A 709 0.38 19.69 25.68
CA TYR A 709 -0.42 18.67 25.01
C TYR A 709 -1.89 19.02 25.08
N GLY A 710 -2.66 18.65 24.08
CA GLY A 710 -4.11 18.81 24.11
C GLY A 710 -4.76 18.62 22.78
N ALA A 711 -6.03 18.23 22.77
CA ALA A 711 -6.82 18.06 21.57
C ALA A 711 -7.00 19.39 20.80
N ALA A 712 -7.50 19.30 19.57
CA ALA A 712 -7.93 20.49 18.84
C ALA A 712 -9.04 21.22 19.64
N GLY A 713 -8.88 22.55 19.79
CA GLY A 713 -9.88 23.36 20.51
C GLY A 713 -9.74 23.42 22.03
N THR A 714 -8.69 22.84 22.63
CA THR A 714 -8.43 22.95 24.08
C THR A 714 -7.81 24.28 24.49
N GLY A 715 -7.51 25.17 23.55
CA GLY A 715 -6.96 26.49 23.82
C GLY A 715 -5.45 26.53 23.99
N LYS A 716 -4.70 25.64 23.32
CA LYS A 716 -3.21 25.68 23.27
C LYS A 716 -2.70 27.06 22.81
N THR A 717 -3.24 27.57 21.72
CA THR A 717 -2.86 28.88 21.19
C THR A 717 -3.24 30.04 22.12
N THR A 718 -4.35 29.92 22.83
CA THR A 718 -4.74 30.87 23.89
C THR A 718 -3.70 30.89 25.01
N LEU A 719 -3.22 29.69 25.42
CA LEU A 719 -2.15 29.61 26.43
C LEU A 719 -0.83 30.21 25.93
N ILE A 720 -0.47 29.97 24.69
CA ILE A 720 0.70 30.61 24.02
C ILE A 720 0.55 32.13 24.05
N ASN A 721 -0.64 32.66 23.81
CA ASN A 721 -0.91 34.11 23.88
C ASN A 721 -0.72 34.66 25.30
N TYR A 722 -1.19 33.95 26.33
CA TYR A 722 -0.96 34.34 27.73
C TYR A 722 0.52 34.34 28.08
N ILE A 723 1.27 33.31 27.67
CA ILE A 723 2.72 33.22 27.85
C ILE A 723 3.42 34.38 27.12
N SER A 724 3.02 34.68 25.91
CA SER A 724 3.59 35.80 25.12
C SER A 724 3.42 37.16 25.79
N ARG A 725 2.26 37.39 26.41
CA ARG A 725 1.99 38.62 27.19
C ARG A 725 2.82 38.67 28.47
N MET A 726 3.05 37.53 29.10
CA MET A 726 3.88 37.44 30.31
C MET A 726 5.32 37.84 30.01
N PHE A 727 5.85 37.53 28.87
CA PHE A 727 7.18 37.84 28.37
C PHE A 727 7.21 39.05 27.43
N GLY A 728 6.46 40.11 27.70
CA GLY A 728 6.24 41.26 26.84
C GLY A 728 7.54 41.83 26.21
N ASN A 729 8.57 42.01 26.98
CA ASN A 729 9.85 42.64 26.56
C ASN A 729 10.84 41.67 25.89
N ALA A 730 10.63 40.36 25.98
CA ALA A 730 11.52 39.36 25.41
C ALA A 730 11.43 39.30 23.89
N ARG A 731 12.53 38.94 23.22
CA ARG A 731 12.52 38.66 21.78
C ARG A 731 11.92 37.26 21.57
N LYS A 732 10.83 37.20 20.86
CA LYS A 732 10.01 36.00 20.66
C LYS A 732 10.14 35.48 19.23
N LEU A 733 10.34 34.19 19.08
CA LEU A 733 10.30 33.52 17.78
C LEU A 733 9.16 32.49 17.76
N TYR A 734 8.28 32.61 16.81
CA TYR A 734 7.19 31.66 16.58
C TYR A 734 7.49 30.78 15.36
N LEU A 735 7.51 29.48 15.58
CA LEU A 735 7.85 28.49 14.57
C LEU A 735 6.72 27.52 14.33
N THR A 736 6.46 27.23 13.07
CA THR A 736 5.52 26.19 12.64
C THR A 736 6.07 25.46 11.42
N LYS A 737 5.55 24.26 11.14
CA LYS A 737 5.97 23.48 9.97
C LYS A 737 5.45 24.06 8.66
N THR A 738 4.29 24.73 8.66
CA THR A 738 3.62 25.22 7.47
C THR A 738 3.27 26.71 7.56
N HIS A 739 3.22 27.39 6.41
CA HIS A 739 2.80 28.78 6.34
C HIS A 739 1.36 28.99 6.84
N THR A 740 0.46 28.04 6.57
CA THR A 740 -0.93 28.11 7.05
C THR A 740 -1.01 28.10 8.59
N ALA A 741 -0.26 27.20 9.24
CA ALA A 741 -0.16 27.17 10.70
C ALA A 741 0.44 28.47 11.25
N LEU A 742 1.48 29.01 10.58
CA LEU A 742 2.09 30.27 10.96
C LEU A 742 1.10 31.44 10.91
N GLN A 743 0.32 31.52 9.86
CA GLN A 743 -0.73 32.56 9.75
C GLN A 743 -1.81 32.41 10.82
N ASN A 744 -2.16 31.20 11.21
CA ASN A 744 -3.11 30.96 12.31
C ASN A 744 -2.54 31.46 13.64
N VAL A 745 -1.26 31.23 13.90
CA VAL A 745 -0.58 31.78 15.09
C VAL A 745 -0.62 33.29 15.06
N ILE A 746 -0.20 33.93 13.97
CA ILE A 746 -0.20 35.40 13.80
C ILE A 746 -1.59 36.00 14.06
N ARG A 747 -2.65 35.36 13.53
CA ARG A 747 -4.04 35.86 13.69
C ARG A 747 -4.57 35.71 15.12
N SER A 748 -4.07 34.71 15.86
CA SER A 748 -4.52 34.40 17.22
C SER A 748 -3.79 35.14 18.33
N LEU A 749 -2.64 35.75 18.01
CA LEU A 749 -1.88 36.55 18.95
C LEU A 749 -2.50 37.93 19.17
N ASP A 750 -2.42 38.42 20.41
CA ASP A 750 -2.85 39.75 20.77
C ASP A 750 -1.99 40.81 20.04
N LYS A 751 -2.62 41.79 19.44
CA LYS A 751 -1.99 42.86 18.65
C LYS A 751 -1.01 43.76 19.44
N ASN A 752 -1.08 43.70 20.78
CA ASN A 752 -0.25 44.48 21.67
C ASN A 752 1.02 43.72 22.11
N ILE A 753 1.36 42.60 21.49
CA ILE A 753 2.57 41.85 21.80
C ILE A 753 3.66 42.26 20.83
N ASP A 754 4.70 42.91 21.35
CA ASP A 754 5.86 43.39 20.62
C ASP A 754 7.01 42.38 20.57
N ASN A 755 8.04 42.65 19.76
CA ASN A 755 9.29 41.88 19.62
C ASN A 755 9.04 40.43 19.16
N CYS A 756 8.18 40.24 18.15
CA CYS A 756 7.80 38.94 17.61
C CYS A 756 8.36 38.73 16.20
N ASP A 757 9.09 37.65 16.03
CA ASP A 757 9.49 37.14 14.71
C ASP A 757 8.72 35.84 14.39
N PHE A 758 8.37 35.66 13.11
CA PHE A 758 7.56 34.55 12.64
C PHE A 758 8.24 33.85 11.48
N GLU A 759 8.57 32.55 11.66
CA GLU A 759 9.24 31.79 10.61
C GLU A 759 8.73 30.37 10.51
N ILE A 760 8.92 29.73 9.34
CA ILE A 760 8.74 28.29 9.19
C ILE A 760 10.02 27.57 9.59
N ILE A 761 9.87 26.40 10.21
CA ILE A 761 10.97 25.58 10.72
C ILE A 761 12.00 25.26 9.62
N ASP A 762 11.54 25.00 8.41
CA ASP A 762 12.41 24.70 7.27
C ASP A 762 13.34 25.87 6.90
N SER A 763 12.92 27.13 7.14
CA SER A 763 13.77 28.30 6.95
C SER A 763 14.93 28.30 7.95
N ILE A 764 14.63 28.07 9.22
CA ILE A 764 15.62 28.02 10.30
C ILE A 764 16.60 26.85 10.09
N THR A 765 16.09 25.65 9.80
CA THR A 765 16.95 24.45 9.66
C THR A 765 17.90 24.53 8.47
N ARG A 766 17.54 25.25 7.40
CA ARG A 766 18.40 25.47 6.22
C ARG A 766 19.39 26.63 6.39
N SER A 767 19.09 27.58 7.27
CA SER A 767 19.99 28.70 7.59
C SER A 767 21.24 28.18 8.33
N ASN A 768 22.37 28.81 8.21
CA ASN A 768 23.57 28.52 9.01
C ASN A 768 23.60 29.30 10.35
N SER A 769 22.60 30.16 10.57
CA SER A 769 22.56 31.03 11.76
C SER A 769 21.97 30.31 12.97
N ALA A 770 22.49 30.59 14.15
CA ALA A 770 21.91 30.18 15.41
C ALA A 770 20.66 31.02 15.72
N VAL A 771 19.72 30.45 16.49
CA VAL A 771 18.57 31.17 17.03
C VAL A 771 19.00 32.00 18.24
N ILE A 772 18.84 33.31 18.16
CA ILE A 772 19.28 34.28 19.16
C ILE A 772 18.13 34.86 20.00
N HIS A 773 16.92 34.31 19.89
CA HIS A 773 15.74 34.77 20.61
C HIS A 773 15.73 34.31 22.05
N ASP A 774 15.10 35.08 22.93
CA ASP A 774 15.03 34.81 24.34
C ASP A 774 13.99 33.71 24.66
N ILE A 775 12.90 33.65 23.88
CA ILE A 775 11.85 32.62 23.97
C ILE A 775 11.43 32.15 22.58
N VAL A 776 11.33 30.85 22.40
CA VAL A 776 10.96 30.19 21.14
C VAL A 776 9.66 29.41 21.33
N PHE A 777 8.66 29.72 20.57
CA PHE A 777 7.40 28.98 20.50
C PHE A 777 7.40 28.07 19.28
N ILE A 778 7.11 26.81 19.47
CA ILE A 778 7.01 25.80 18.41
C ILE A 778 5.62 25.19 18.48
N ASP A 779 4.77 25.47 17.48
CA ASP A 779 3.41 24.97 17.43
C ASP A 779 3.25 23.83 16.43
N GLU A 780 2.22 22.99 16.63
CA GLU A 780 1.93 21.77 15.86
C GLU A 780 3.11 20.78 15.87
N CYS A 781 3.73 20.55 17.02
CA CYS A 781 4.91 19.71 17.20
C CYS A 781 4.74 18.27 16.72
N SER A 782 3.52 17.70 16.77
CA SER A 782 3.20 16.37 16.25
C SER A 782 3.44 16.23 14.74
N THR A 783 3.45 17.32 14.00
CA THR A 783 3.69 17.34 12.56
C THR A 783 5.17 17.45 12.16
N ILE A 784 6.07 17.57 13.15
CA ILE A 784 7.51 17.80 12.94
C ILE A 784 8.23 16.45 13.05
N ASP A 785 8.90 16.05 11.98
CA ASP A 785 9.71 14.83 11.95
C ASP A 785 10.95 14.91 12.86
N ASN A 786 11.46 13.75 13.30
CA ASN A 786 12.58 13.65 14.22
C ASN A 786 13.81 14.38 13.71
N ARG A 787 14.19 14.20 12.45
CA ARG A 787 15.39 14.81 11.88
C ARG A 787 15.30 16.34 11.86
N THR A 788 14.15 16.86 11.47
CA THR A 788 13.90 18.31 11.46
C THR A 788 13.97 18.88 12.87
N MET A 789 13.40 18.17 13.86
CA MET A 789 13.42 18.60 15.26
C MET A 789 14.82 18.54 15.87
N GLU A 790 15.57 17.49 15.62
CA GLU A 790 16.98 17.37 16.06
C GLU A 790 17.81 18.54 15.53
N LEU A 791 17.71 18.86 14.24
CA LEU A 791 18.41 19.99 13.63
C LEU A 791 17.97 21.33 14.23
N LEU A 792 16.69 21.53 14.49
CA LEU A 792 16.16 22.75 15.09
C LEU A 792 16.69 22.94 16.52
N LEU A 793 16.59 21.92 17.35
CA LEU A 793 17.09 21.93 18.74
C LEU A 793 18.59 22.15 18.82
N GLY A 794 19.38 21.70 17.85
CA GLY A 794 20.79 21.96 17.72
C GLY A 794 21.14 23.43 17.45
N LYS A 795 20.20 24.25 16.99
CA LYS A 795 20.38 25.69 16.69
C LYS A 795 19.90 26.61 17.81
N ILE A 796 19.11 26.10 18.74
CA ILE A 796 18.54 26.86 19.83
C ILE A 796 19.54 26.85 21.00
N SER A 797 19.83 28.05 21.58
CA SER A 797 20.71 28.20 22.74
C SER A 797 20.20 27.40 23.94
N ASN A 798 21.14 27.02 24.85
CA ASN A 798 20.80 26.39 26.13
C ASN A 798 20.03 27.31 27.08
N ASP A 799 20.23 28.61 26.95
CA ASP A 799 19.59 29.62 27.79
C ASP A 799 18.23 30.07 27.30
N ALA A 800 17.83 29.70 26.06
CA ALA A 800 16.54 30.05 25.49
C ALA A 800 15.40 29.30 26.19
N LEU A 801 14.29 30.01 26.44
CA LEU A 801 13.07 29.41 26.90
C LEU A 801 12.31 28.83 25.69
N ILE A 802 11.79 27.62 25.82
CA ILE A 802 11.13 26.96 24.71
C ILE A 802 9.71 26.49 25.12
N VAL A 803 8.72 26.90 24.36
CA VAL A 803 7.33 26.42 24.48
C VAL A 803 6.99 25.58 23.27
N MET A 804 6.62 24.33 23.46
CA MET A 804 6.24 23.40 22.42
C MET A 804 4.77 23.02 22.61
N SER A 805 3.96 23.08 21.55
CA SER A 805 2.55 22.68 21.61
C SER A 805 2.18 21.73 20.50
N GLY A 806 1.27 20.79 20.77
CA GLY A 806 0.80 19.82 19.78
C GLY A 806 -0.28 18.88 20.30
N ASP A 807 -0.76 18.03 19.43
CA ASP A 807 -1.74 16.98 19.71
C ASP A 807 -1.20 15.64 19.23
N ILE A 808 -0.86 14.74 20.13
CA ILE A 808 -0.30 13.41 19.84
C ILE A 808 -1.29 12.43 19.18
N TYR A 809 -2.58 12.82 19.08
CA TYR A 809 -3.62 12.02 18.44
C TYR A 809 -4.01 12.54 17.04
N GLN A 810 -3.40 13.65 16.60
CA GLN A 810 -3.53 14.12 15.21
C GLN A 810 -2.61 13.35 14.27
N ILE A 811 -2.76 13.64 12.97
CA ILE A 811 -1.93 13.05 11.92
C ILE A 811 -0.46 13.32 12.23
N GLU A 812 0.33 12.26 12.25
CA GLU A 812 1.77 12.31 12.44
C GLU A 812 2.49 13.02 11.29
N SER A 813 3.76 13.31 11.48
CA SER A 813 4.60 13.86 10.43
C SER A 813 4.71 12.90 9.22
N ILE A 814 4.91 13.46 8.02
CA ILE A 814 5.08 12.67 6.78
C ILE A 814 6.33 11.78 6.87
N ASP A 815 7.42 12.32 7.40
CA ASP A 815 8.63 11.57 7.74
C ASP A 815 8.54 11.10 9.21
N PHE A 816 9.32 10.10 9.60
CA PHE A 816 9.29 9.55 10.95
C PHE A 816 9.39 10.62 12.04
N GLY A 817 8.41 10.70 12.95
CA GLY A 817 8.25 11.81 13.89
C GLY A 817 7.51 11.49 15.18
N ASN A 818 7.92 10.45 15.90
CA ASN A 818 7.30 10.06 17.17
C ASN A 818 7.92 10.69 18.44
N TRP A 819 8.93 11.56 18.29
CA TRP A 819 9.63 12.19 19.42
C TRP A 819 8.70 12.89 20.40
N PHE A 820 7.66 13.59 19.88
CA PHE A 820 6.74 14.37 20.72
C PHE A 820 5.86 13.48 21.59
N PHE A 821 5.53 12.30 21.09
CA PHE A 821 4.81 11.28 21.87
C PHE A 821 5.68 10.78 23.05
N TYR A 822 6.92 10.37 22.79
CA TYR A 822 7.82 9.88 23.84
C TYR A 822 8.27 10.99 24.81
N ALA A 823 8.38 12.22 24.36
CA ALA A 823 8.75 13.35 25.21
C ALA A 823 7.73 13.58 26.33
N LYS A 824 6.44 13.26 26.13
CA LYS A 824 5.37 13.46 27.13
C LYS A 824 5.72 12.85 28.48
N ASP A 825 6.06 11.58 28.51
CA ASP A 825 6.32 10.85 29.76
C ASP A 825 7.67 11.20 30.36
N ILE A 826 8.68 11.45 29.53
CA ILE A 826 10.04 11.76 29.97
C ILE A 826 10.09 13.13 30.66
N VAL A 827 9.48 14.16 30.10
CA VAL A 827 9.51 15.50 30.68
C VAL A 827 8.47 15.74 31.75
N LYS A 828 7.39 14.94 31.78
CA LYS A 828 6.33 15.00 32.81
C LYS A 828 6.91 14.83 34.22
N ALA A 829 7.83 13.91 34.41
CA ALA A 829 8.51 13.65 35.65
C ALA A 829 9.30 14.88 36.17
N LYS A 830 9.61 15.86 35.31
CA LYS A 830 10.31 17.12 35.64
C LYS A 830 9.36 18.31 35.79
N GLY A 831 8.04 18.12 35.69
CA GLY A 831 7.05 19.20 35.72
C GLY A 831 7.09 20.13 34.50
N ALA A 832 7.69 19.69 33.40
CA ALA A 832 7.88 20.47 32.19
C ALA A 832 6.83 20.18 31.10
N SER A 833 5.75 19.49 31.44
CA SER A 833 4.64 19.24 30.52
C SER A 833 3.29 19.41 31.19
N ILE A 834 2.31 19.82 30.41
CA ILE A 834 0.90 19.89 30.80
C ILE A 834 0.02 19.38 29.66
N GLU A 835 -1.09 18.74 30.03
CA GLU A 835 -2.15 18.36 29.10
C GLU A 835 -3.42 19.16 29.37
N LEU A 836 -3.90 19.88 28.36
CA LEU A 836 -5.16 20.61 28.40
C LEU A 836 -6.32 19.65 28.06
N SER A 837 -7.22 19.46 29.01
CA SER A 837 -8.29 18.47 28.90
C SER A 837 -9.61 19.08 28.41
N SER A 838 -9.88 20.34 28.68
CA SER A 838 -11.15 21.02 28.41
C SER A 838 -11.22 21.53 26.97
N THR A 839 -12.24 21.12 26.21
CA THR A 839 -12.50 21.59 24.83
C THR A 839 -13.44 22.79 24.83
N TRP A 840 -13.02 23.88 24.16
CA TRP A 840 -13.75 25.17 24.13
C TRP A 840 -14.28 25.52 22.73
N ARG A 841 -14.00 24.68 21.71
CA ARG A 841 -14.36 24.95 20.31
C ARG A 841 -15.86 24.80 20.04
N THR A 842 -16.57 24.00 20.85
CA THR A 842 -18.01 23.78 20.72
C THR A 842 -18.65 23.60 22.09
N GLU A 843 -19.91 24.04 22.21
CA GLU A 843 -20.76 23.79 23.40
C GLU A 843 -21.62 22.53 23.22
N LYS A 844 -21.70 21.97 22.00
CA LYS A 844 -22.52 20.79 21.71
C LYS A 844 -21.90 19.52 22.29
N GLU A 845 -22.52 18.92 23.27
CA GLU A 845 -22.03 17.72 23.97
C GLU A 845 -21.93 16.51 23.03
N GLU A 846 -22.84 16.36 22.07
CA GLU A 846 -22.83 15.32 21.05
C GLU A 846 -21.53 15.36 20.21
N LEU A 847 -21.13 16.55 19.78
CA LEU A 847 -19.92 16.76 19.02
C LEU A 847 -18.65 16.50 19.85
N LYS A 848 -18.66 16.85 21.14
CA LYS A 848 -17.59 16.52 22.07
C LYS A 848 -17.47 15.00 22.25
N GLY A 849 -18.62 14.30 22.38
CA GLY A 849 -18.69 12.85 22.49
C GLY A 849 -18.11 12.17 21.25
N LEU A 850 -18.50 12.63 20.07
CA LEU A 850 -17.97 12.14 18.80
C LEU A 850 -16.45 12.33 18.69
N TRP A 851 -15.92 13.52 19.00
CA TRP A 851 -14.49 13.79 18.98
C TRP A 851 -13.72 12.88 19.95
N LYS A 852 -14.28 12.63 21.13
CA LYS A 852 -13.70 11.71 22.09
C LYS A 852 -13.68 10.28 21.55
N ALA A 853 -14.78 9.80 20.97
CA ALA A 853 -14.88 8.46 20.41
C ALA A 853 -13.89 8.26 19.22
N VAL A 854 -13.76 9.26 18.33
CA VAL A 854 -12.77 9.25 17.24
C VAL A 854 -11.34 9.20 17.79
N ARG A 855 -11.05 10.00 18.81
CA ARG A 855 -9.72 10.04 19.45
C ARG A 855 -9.34 8.72 20.10
N GLU A 856 -10.30 8.06 20.73
CA GLU A 856 -10.15 6.75 21.39
C GLU A 856 -10.21 5.57 20.39
N LYS A 857 -10.41 5.85 19.10
CA LYS A 857 -10.62 4.84 18.03
C LYS A 857 -11.72 3.85 18.38
N SER A 858 -12.80 4.36 19.00
CA SER A 858 -13.93 3.57 19.46
C SER A 858 -14.74 3.03 18.27
N THR A 859 -15.22 1.80 18.37
CA THR A 859 -16.12 1.20 17.37
C THR A 859 -17.50 1.87 17.32
N ILE A 860 -17.85 2.66 18.34
CA ILE A 860 -19.13 3.39 18.46
C ILE A 860 -19.21 4.59 17.50
N VAL A 861 -18.10 5.03 16.89
CA VAL A 861 -18.08 6.24 16.02
C VAL A 861 -19.11 6.14 14.90
N THR A 862 -19.19 5.00 14.22
CA THR A 862 -20.15 4.79 13.12
C THR A 862 -21.60 4.86 13.61
N GLU A 863 -21.88 4.26 14.78
CA GLU A 863 -23.20 4.28 15.40
C GLU A 863 -23.60 5.70 15.84
N MET A 864 -22.69 6.45 16.46
CA MET A 864 -22.92 7.85 16.84
C MET A 864 -23.20 8.73 15.62
N LEU A 865 -22.47 8.56 14.52
CA LEU A 865 -22.71 9.31 13.30
C LEU A 865 -24.07 8.99 12.67
N SER A 866 -24.49 7.73 12.70
CA SER A 866 -25.77 7.31 12.11
C SER A 866 -26.99 7.69 12.94
N MET A 867 -26.87 7.74 14.29
CA MET A 867 -28.02 8.02 15.19
C MET A 867 -28.17 9.50 15.53
N GLU A 868 -27.09 10.22 15.75
CA GLU A 868 -27.13 11.56 16.37
C GLU A 868 -26.38 12.63 15.56
N GLY A 869 -25.62 12.22 14.55
CA GLY A 869 -24.81 13.14 13.75
C GLY A 869 -25.57 13.76 12.58
N PRO A 870 -25.05 14.82 11.99
CA PRO A 870 -25.52 15.37 10.73
C PRO A 870 -25.08 14.47 9.55
N PHE A 871 -25.41 13.19 9.63
CA PHE A 871 -25.12 12.21 8.61
C PHE A 871 -26.22 12.24 7.55
N SER A 872 -25.83 12.30 6.28
CA SER A 872 -26.74 12.21 5.14
C SER A 872 -26.10 11.38 4.04
N GLU A 873 -26.85 10.42 3.53
CA GLU A 873 -26.47 9.65 2.33
C GLU A 873 -26.57 10.48 1.05
N ASN A 874 -27.30 11.59 1.11
CA ASN A 874 -27.51 12.48 -0.01
C ASN A 874 -27.01 13.89 0.31
N LEU A 875 -26.32 14.52 -0.66
CA LEU A 875 -26.00 15.93 -0.58
C LEU A 875 -27.28 16.74 -0.83
N GLY A 876 -27.70 17.52 0.16
CA GLY A 876 -28.76 18.50 -0.03
C GLY A 876 -28.32 19.65 -0.93
N GLU A 877 -29.26 20.35 -1.57
CA GLU A 877 -28.95 21.51 -2.40
C GLU A 877 -28.18 22.61 -1.63
N ASN A 878 -28.34 22.67 -0.33
CA ASN A 878 -27.66 23.65 0.54
C ASN A 878 -26.13 23.52 0.52
N ILE A 879 -25.55 22.39 0.15
CA ILE A 879 -24.09 22.23 0.07
C ILE A 879 -23.46 23.13 -0.97
N PHE A 880 -24.24 23.57 -1.99
CA PHE A 880 -23.75 24.45 -3.06
C PHE A 880 -23.79 25.93 -2.65
N HIS A 881 -24.38 26.27 -1.53
CA HIS A 881 -24.51 27.60 -0.95
C HIS A 881 -23.75 27.70 0.36
N LEU A 882 -22.44 27.33 0.30
CA LEU A 882 -21.56 27.36 1.46
C LEU A 882 -21.36 28.80 1.95
N ASP A 883 -21.45 29.01 3.26
CA ASP A 883 -21.01 30.24 3.88
C ASP A 883 -19.51 30.48 3.68
N GLU A 884 -19.02 31.71 3.88
CA GLU A 884 -17.62 32.08 3.63
C GLU A 884 -16.62 31.19 4.39
N ASP A 885 -17.01 30.71 5.57
CA ASP A 885 -16.14 29.90 6.44
C ASP A 885 -16.30 28.38 6.24
N GLU A 886 -17.19 27.92 5.36
CA GLU A 886 -17.41 26.49 5.11
C GLU A 886 -16.45 25.93 4.09
N VAL A 887 -16.02 24.69 4.31
CA VAL A 887 -15.11 23.92 3.44
C VAL A 887 -15.58 22.49 3.31
N VAL A 888 -15.66 21.98 2.11
CA VAL A 888 -15.94 20.56 1.84
C VAL A 888 -14.64 19.79 1.77
N LEU A 889 -14.51 18.77 2.61
CA LEU A 889 -13.36 17.88 2.64
C LEU A 889 -13.70 16.57 1.91
N CYS A 890 -12.94 16.24 0.86
CA CYS A 890 -13.07 15.01 0.11
C CYS A 890 -11.90 14.07 0.46
N LEU A 891 -12.20 12.81 0.77
CA LEU A 891 -11.18 11.81 1.09
C LEU A 891 -10.43 11.31 -0.14
N ASN A 892 -11.09 11.30 -1.30
CA ASN A 892 -10.55 10.77 -2.55
C ASN A 892 -10.65 11.81 -3.67
N TYR A 893 -9.90 11.60 -4.76
CA TYR A 893 -10.03 12.37 -5.99
C TYR A 893 -11.16 11.85 -6.89
N ASP A 894 -11.43 10.56 -6.80
CA ASP A 894 -12.32 9.76 -7.65
C ASP A 894 -13.60 9.37 -6.86
N GLY A 895 -14.61 8.83 -7.57
CA GLY A 895 -15.90 8.45 -7.04
C GLY A 895 -16.91 9.60 -7.00
N LYS A 896 -18.16 9.29 -6.63
CA LYS A 896 -19.28 10.24 -6.58
C LYS A 896 -18.94 11.49 -5.77
N PHE A 897 -18.35 11.32 -4.59
CA PHE A 897 -17.94 12.38 -3.67
C PHE A 897 -16.45 12.75 -3.80
N GLY A 898 -15.81 12.34 -4.88
CA GLY A 898 -14.40 12.66 -5.15
C GLY A 898 -14.18 14.14 -5.42
N LEU A 899 -12.97 14.64 -5.09
CA LEU A 899 -12.61 16.07 -5.22
C LEU A 899 -12.85 16.61 -6.63
N ASN A 900 -12.57 15.82 -7.68
CA ASN A 900 -12.77 16.25 -9.06
C ASN A 900 -14.25 16.46 -9.37
N ASN A 901 -15.12 15.55 -8.98
CA ASN A 901 -16.56 15.66 -9.16
C ASN A 901 -17.13 16.82 -8.34
N MET A 902 -16.76 16.91 -7.06
CA MET A 902 -17.26 17.98 -6.19
C MET A 902 -16.89 19.36 -6.71
N ASN A 903 -15.64 19.58 -7.14
CA ASN A 903 -15.23 20.86 -7.75
C ASN A 903 -16.04 21.18 -9.02
N GLN A 904 -16.32 20.18 -9.84
CA GLN A 904 -17.15 20.37 -11.05
C GLN A 904 -18.60 20.71 -10.70
N TYR A 905 -19.16 20.07 -9.65
CA TYR A 905 -20.51 20.40 -9.17
C TYR A 905 -20.60 21.83 -8.65
N PHE A 906 -19.68 22.25 -7.81
CA PHE A 906 -19.63 23.65 -7.31
C PHE A 906 -19.49 24.65 -8.45
N GLN A 907 -18.64 24.37 -9.44
CA GLN A 907 -18.45 25.22 -10.59
C GLN A 907 -19.71 25.30 -11.46
N ASN A 908 -20.42 24.19 -11.66
CA ASN A 908 -21.67 24.18 -12.43
C ASN A 908 -22.84 24.83 -11.68
N ALA A 909 -22.84 24.77 -10.33
CA ALA A 909 -23.77 25.50 -9.50
C ALA A 909 -23.53 27.03 -9.52
N ASN A 910 -22.31 27.48 -9.85
CA ASN A 910 -22.00 28.91 -10.02
C ASN A 910 -22.70 29.45 -11.28
N THR A 911 -23.65 30.33 -11.04
CA THR A 911 -24.55 30.91 -12.10
C THR A 911 -23.86 31.87 -13.07
N ASN A 912 -22.63 32.30 -12.79
CA ASN A 912 -21.85 33.11 -13.73
C ASN A 912 -21.58 32.32 -15.01
N SER A 913 -22.16 32.78 -16.13
CA SER A 913 -22.20 31.98 -17.35
C SER A 913 -20.89 31.92 -18.14
N LYS A 914 -19.97 32.87 -17.92
CA LYS A 914 -18.74 32.99 -18.70
C LYS A 914 -17.57 32.32 -18.00
N ALA A 915 -17.16 31.15 -18.52
CA ALA A 915 -16.00 30.40 -18.02
C ALA A 915 -14.73 30.76 -18.81
N PHE A 916 -13.60 30.77 -18.12
CA PHE A 916 -12.25 30.83 -18.67
C PHE A 916 -11.61 29.47 -18.58
N SER A 917 -11.27 28.87 -19.70
CA SER A 917 -10.63 27.52 -19.72
C SER A 917 -9.12 27.66 -19.80
N TRP A 918 -8.42 26.96 -18.90
CA TRP A 918 -6.98 26.83 -18.87
C TRP A 918 -6.64 25.34 -18.70
N GLU A 919 -6.00 24.79 -19.73
CA GLU A 919 -5.73 23.35 -19.80
C GLU A 919 -7.02 22.53 -19.64
N GLU A 920 -7.11 21.71 -18.60
CA GLU A 920 -8.27 20.85 -18.31
C GLU A 920 -9.28 21.49 -17.34
N TRP A 921 -8.98 22.69 -16.84
CA TRP A 921 -9.80 23.37 -15.86
C TRP A 921 -10.52 24.56 -16.48
N SER A 922 -11.69 24.85 -15.99
CA SER A 922 -12.40 26.06 -16.26
C SER A 922 -12.61 26.86 -14.98
N TYR A 923 -12.66 28.17 -15.09
CA TYR A 923 -12.79 29.09 -13.96
C TYR A 923 -13.86 30.13 -14.28
N LYS A 924 -14.66 30.47 -13.27
CA LYS A 924 -15.69 31.51 -13.35
C LYS A 924 -15.44 32.54 -12.27
N ILE A 925 -15.98 33.75 -12.50
CA ILE A 925 -16.00 34.78 -11.44
C ILE A 925 -16.84 34.23 -10.27
N GLY A 926 -16.34 34.40 -9.04
CA GLY A 926 -16.94 33.86 -7.84
C GLY A 926 -16.44 32.45 -7.44
N ASP A 927 -15.65 31.76 -8.29
CA ASP A 927 -15.06 30.49 -7.91
C ASP A 927 -14.05 30.70 -6.78
N ARG A 928 -14.13 29.86 -5.78
CA ARG A 928 -13.12 29.77 -4.71
C ARG A 928 -11.91 28.99 -5.21
N ILE A 929 -10.72 29.47 -4.93
CA ILE A 929 -9.46 28.88 -5.34
C ILE A 929 -8.54 28.65 -4.14
N ILE A 930 -7.67 27.68 -4.29
CA ILE A 930 -6.61 27.39 -3.33
C ILE A 930 -5.26 27.36 -4.06
N PHE A 931 -4.27 28.05 -3.50
CA PHE A 931 -2.92 28.04 -4.06
C PHE A 931 -2.18 26.77 -3.66
N THR A 932 -1.52 26.14 -4.62
CA THR A 932 -0.85 24.86 -4.45
C THR A 932 0.66 24.95 -4.35
N ASN A 933 1.22 26.16 -4.62
CA ASN A 933 2.65 26.40 -4.60
C ASN A 933 3.00 27.69 -3.86
N THR A 934 4.13 27.69 -3.17
CA THR A 934 4.67 28.89 -2.51
C THR A 934 5.58 29.64 -3.47
N ARG A 935 5.31 30.92 -3.71
CA ARG A 935 6.17 31.84 -4.47
C ARG A 935 6.68 32.93 -3.55
N ARG A 936 7.98 32.93 -3.24
CA ARG A 936 8.61 33.90 -2.32
C ARG A 936 8.48 35.36 -2.78
N SER A 937 8.38 35.61 -4.09
CA SER A 937 8.28 36.96 -4.67
C SER A 937 6.90 37.59 -4.56
N THR A 938 5.84 36.82 -4.17
CA THR A 938 4.43 37.28 -4.27
C THR A 938 3.67 36.94 -3.02
N LEU A 939 4.05 36.85 -1.88
CA LEU A 939 3.29 36.51 -0.65
C LEU A 939 2.28 35.33 -0.81
N LEU A 940 2.36 34.61 -1.95
CA LEU A 940 1.53 33.46 -2.21
C LEU A 940 2.16 32.18 -1.62
N TYR A 941 1.43 31.48 -0.80
CA TYR A 941 1.88 30.24 -0.17
C TYR A 941 0.89 29.10 -0.38
N ASN A 942 1.37 27.89 -0.23
CA ASN A 942 0.55 26.68 -0.34
C ASN A 942 -0.62 26.70 0.67
N ASN A 943 -1.82 26.35 0.22
CA ASN A 943 -3.09 26.39 0.94
C ASN A 943 -3.64 27.79 1.26
N LEU A 944 -3.09 28.85 0.66
CA LEU A 944 -3.73 30.16 0.70
C LEU A 944 -5.04 30.10 -0.11
N LYS A 945 -6.12 30.62 0.46
CA LYS A 945 -7.43 30.67 -0.17
C LYS A 945 -7.65 32.03 -0.84
N GLY A 946 -8.48 32.03 -1.86
CA GLY A 946 -8.89 33.26 -2.56
C GLY A 946 -10.17 33.04 -3.36
N THR A 947 -10.77 34.12 -3.81
CA THR A 947 -11.96 34.13 -4.68
C THR A 947 -11.65 34.84 -5.96
N ILE A 948 -12.11 34.34 -7.10
CA ILE A 948 -11.94 34.96 -8.41
C ILE A 948 -12.91 36.13 -8.52
N ILE A 949 -12.38 37.36 -8.61
CA ILE A 949 -13.20 38.59 -8.71
C ILE A 949 -13.32 39.10 -10.13
N ASN A 950 -12.35 38.83 -11.00
CA ASN A 950 -12.38 39.22 -12.39
C ASN A 950 -11.54 38.32 -13.29
N ILE A 951 -11.92 38.19 -14.55
CA ILE A 951 -11.21 37.39 -15.56
C ILE A 951 -10.99 38.28 -16.81
N SER A 952 -9.72 38.52 -17.15
CA SER A 952 -9.36 39.24 -18.39
C SER A 952 -9.09 38.24 -19.53
N TYR A 953 -10.07 38.01 -20.36
CA TYR A 953 -9.98 37.09 -21.50
C TYR A 953 -8.93 37.52 -22.53
N ALA A 954 -8.80 38.83 -22.76
CA ALA A 954 -7.83 39.39 -23.72
C ALA A 954 -6.38 39.18 -23.25
N LYS A 955 -6.12 39.37 -21.97
CA LYS A 955 -4.78 39.16 -21.36
C LYS A 955 -4.53 37.75 -20.90
N LYS A 956 -5.50 36.86 -20.96
CA LYS A 956 -5.46 35.50 -20.40
C LYS A 956 -5.00 35.52 -18.95
N SER A 957 -5.58 36.36 -18.11
CA SER A 957 -5.22 36.55 -16.71
C SER A 957 -6.46 36.53 -15.82
N ILE A 958 -6.27 36.00 -14.62
CA ILE A 958 -7.29 35.92 -13.57
C ILE A 958 -6.90 36.91 -12.47
N ILE A 959 -7.84 37.72 -12.00
CA ILE A 959 -7.70 38.60 -10.85
C ILE A 959 -8.47 37.94 -9.71
N PHE A 960 -7.81 37.75 -8.56
CA PHE A 960 -8.40 37.12 -7.40
C PHE A 960 -8.20 37.98 -6.15
N GLU A 961 -9.14 37.89 -5.23
CA GLU A 961 -9.03 38.47 -3.90
C GLU A 961 -8.54 37.36 -2.96
N ILE A 962 -7.56 37.67 -2.09
CA ILE A 962 -6.99 36.74 -1.14
C ILE A 962 -7.66 37.03 0.21
N GLU A 963 -8.04 35.99 0.91
CA GLU A 963 -8.54 36.04 2.30
C GLU A 963 -7.43 36.43 3.31
N VAL A 964 -6.65 37.46 3.02
CA VAL A 964 -5.71 38.04 3.97
C VAL A 964 -6.37 39.23 4.62
N LYS A 965 -7.08 39.03 5.71
CA LYS A 965 -7.50 40.16 6.56
C LYS A 965 -6.24 40.89 7.05
N ALA A 966 -5.99 42.05 6.43
CA ALA A 966 -5.29 43.23 6.92
C ALA A 966 -4.18 43.03 8.00
N PHE A 967 -2.99 42.64 7.57
CA PHE A 967 -1.72 42.95 8.27
C PHE A 967 -0.63 43.40 7.29
N LEU A 968 -1.03 43.88 6.10
CA LEU A 968 -0.12 44.39 5.07
C LEU A 968 -0.23 45.92 4.91
N THR A 969 -0.41 46.61 6.02
CA THR A 969 -0.12 48.05 6.04
C THR A 969 0.98 48.26 7.04
N GLU A 970 2.18 48.43 6.55
CA GLU A 970 3.43 48.83 7.16
C GLU A 970 4.49 47.67 7.22
N CYS A 971 5.02 47.37 6.06
CA CYS A 971 6.42 46.93 5.87
C CYS A 971 6.95 47.50 4.57
#